data_298d30bfba7a95bc4cb698aa268e3083
#
_entry.id   298d30bfba7a95bc4cb698aa268e3083
#
_cell.length_a   1.000
_cell.length_b   1.000
_cell.length_c   1.000
_cell.angle_alpha   90.00
_cell.angle_beta   90.00
_cell.angle_gamma   90.00
#
_symmetry.space_group_name_H-M   'P 1'
#
loop_
_entity.id
_entity.type
_entity.pdbx_description
1 polymer ?
#
loop_
_entity_poly.entity_id
_entity_poly.type
_entity_poly.pdbx_seq_one_letter_code
_entity_poly.pdbx_strand_id
1 'polypeptide(L)'
;MPDLRPNPTLNLEYRAERPIFADFLQQARRSPDATAINAQDATCSYGQLEQISQGIAAFLLENGANGTDRVVIVSSRCAGLVYAMLGALRAGLTFTIADAAYPPARIGQIIRTLEPAFVLLCGDANLEHAHELPQVVRVPEAPADSLRQFAGTQTLLPEVDPERPAYITFTSGSTGEPKGIVTHHAPLVHFIEWHVRRHGFTQGDCFSLMSGLGHDPVYRDVFTPLSIGATIICPAQSTLINPAALAEWIHRHEVSVIHLTPPLGKLIESGARMNGQVFNRLRYLFWGGDALSPALYEQMRAIAPDAISVNFYGTTETPQAMAFHQVDGQADNAGIPLGKGIDGAQLLVLNDANQLVGEGEVGEILIRSPYLSLGYWGDSALTGEKFVVNPFTGAQGDICYRTGDLGTYLPDGNVKFLGRADSQVKIRGHRIELAEIESAITRQPRIKQCVVLANHDAPMIRLVAYCVAEQPVASTQLREALAGQLPDYMVPALFVFLEAIPLTPNGKIDKRALPAVFDNSAATASARHDLSPQAQKLTEAWAKILQVPHVDANLTFVELGGDSLSYVQASMVLETLIGRLPDRWETTPVRELAELTKQPKASALSLRAMEVPVLLRVVSIILIVIGHLHVFSNWLIGGETTVLFLISGIALARFQFKAIDERGDARMLVKSVASIAVPTLLYTVLTQCLFDRIHWQSLLLISNWYPPDLIGPFYYWYIEVLVQMLLIIGLVLSIKRVRTVIMADPFRCLLTAACALLVADVLLNLWVFDAAPLYNRVPQHYLAVMVLGMAIHYAESTTQKWGASVMAVVVIGGLDTLAIADLGWQQWLQNKHIDIALPAILLLVWLKSVAVPGPIAQAGALIASSTLYIYLTHFQFQSVARRIFDQPAFSVILAIVGGVVVGYCWNKVVQIVLMRWNRSRNKRGVEAVEPVA
;
A
#
# COMPACT_ATOMS: atom_id res chain seq x y z
N MET A 1 -5.51 30.29 44.12
CA MET A 1 -4.67 30.27 42.91
C MET A 1 -5.35 31.14 41.84
N PRO A 2 -4.65 31.76 40.88
CA PRO A 2 -5.34 32.46 39.79
C PRO A 2 -6.24 31.49 39.04
N ASP A 3 -7.42 31.93 38.63
CA ASP A 3 -8.31 31.16 37.79
C ASP A 3 -7.67 31.02 36.40
N LEU A 4 -7.30 29.79 36.01
CA LEU A 4 -6.65 29.48 34.75
C LEU A 4 -7.64 29.05 33.66
N ARG A 5 -8.94 29.02 33.94
CA ARG A 5 -10.01 28.79 32.97
C ARG A 5 -10.10 29.97 32.01
N PRO A 6 -10.58 29.77 30.79
CA PRO A 6 -10.73 30.85 29.80
C PRO A 6 -11.75 31.88 30.28
N ASN A 7 -11.46 33.16 30.02
CA ASN A 7 -12.44 34.23 30.24
C ASN A 7 -13.44 34.23 29.07
N PRO A 8 -14.73 33.86 29.29
CA PRO A 8 -15.68 33.71 28.20
C PRO A 8 -16.18 35.03 27.62
N THR A 9 -15.82 36.18 28.23
CA THR A 9 -16.16 37.52 27.76
C THR A 9 -14.99 38.25 27.11
N LEU A 10 -13.81 37.59 27.02
CA LEU A 10 -12.65 38.16 26.32
C LEU A 10 -13.01 38.45 24.84
N ASN A 11 -12.66 39.62 24.34
CA ASN A 11 -12.84 39.92 22.91
C ASN A 11 -11.86 39.11 22.08
N LEU A 12 -12.37 38.30 21.14
CA LEU A 12 -11.58 37.51 20.18
C LEU A 12 -11.57 38.29 18.84
N GLU A 13 -10.36 38.69 18.44
CA GLU A 13 -10.20 39.41 17.17
C GLU A 13 -10.41 38.47 15.98
N TYR A 14 -11.13 38.97 14.97
CA TYR A 14 -11.32 38.31 13.68
C TYR A 14 -10.55 39.03 12.60
N ARG A 15 -9.85 38.28 11.72
CA ARG A 15 -9.13 38.80 10.56
C ARG A 15 -9.33 37.90 9.36
N ALA A 16 -9.78 38.45 8.26
CA ALA A 16 -9.93 37.78 6.96
C ALA A 16 -9.22 38.61 5.90
N GLU A 17 -7.89 38.54 5.87
CA GLU A 17 -7.06 39.44 5.06
C GLU A 17 -6.78 38.91 3.66
N ARG A 18 -6.80 37.59 3.46
CA ARG A 18 -6.41 37.00 2.20
C ARG A 18 -7.02 35.57 1.99
N PRO A 19 -7.14 35.11 0.73
CA PRO A 19 -7.57 33.73 0.46
C PRO A 19 -6.45 32.71 0.77
N ILE A 20 -6.83 31.45 0.97
CA ILE A 20 -5.95 30.34 1.38
C ILE A 20 -4.70 30.18 0.50
N PHE A 21 -4.81 30.44 -0.80
CA PHE A 21 -3.73 30.27 -1.77
C PHE A 21 -2.77 31.44 -1.89
N ALA A 22 -3.00 32.55 -1.20
CA ALA A 22 -2.22 33.80 -1.38
C ALA A 22 -0.74 33.60 -1.03
N ASP A 23 -0.45 32.96 0.10
CA ASP A 23 0.92 32.69 0.55
C ASP A 23 1.65 31.74 -0.41
N PHE A 24 0.95 30.72 -0.92
CA PHE A 24 1.50 29.84 -1.96
C PHE A 24 1.95 30.64 -3.20
N LEU A 25 1.14 31.56 -3.69
CA LEU A 25 1.51 32.40 -4.85
C LEU A 25 2.74 33.27 -4.56
N GLN A 26 2.89 33.74 -3.33
CA GLN A 26 4.08 34.48 -2.92
C GLN A 26 5.33 33.57 -2.95
N GLN A 27 5.23 32.31 -2.43
CA GLN A 27 6.31 31.34 -2.46
C GLN A 27 6.65 30.92 -3.90
N ALA A 28 5.68 30.72 -4.77
CA ALA A 28 5.89 30.38 -6.17
C ALA A 28 6.67 31.46 -6.93
N ARG A 29 6.40 32.73 -6.63
CA ARG A 29 7.19 33.85 -7.18
C ARG A 29 8.59 33.96 -6.61
N ARG A 30 8.77 33.66 -5.31
CA ARG A 30 10.05 33.76 -4.61
C ARG A 30 10.99 32.62 -4.95
N SER A 31 10.48 31.40 -5.11
CA SER A 31 11.28 30.19 -5.29
C SER A 31 10.60 29.24 -6.29
N PRO A 32 10.47 29.61 -7.59
CA PRO A 32 9.69 28.84 -8.57
C PRO A 32 10.26 27.44 -8.83
N ASP A 33 11.56 27.24 -8.68
CA ASP A 33 12.24 25.98 -8.93
C ASP A 33 12.26 25.05 -7.70
N ALA A 34 11.87 25.53 -6.52
CA ALA A 34 11.78 24.72 -5.33
C ALA A 34 10.70 23.64 -5.49
N THR A 35 10.94 22.47 -4.92
CA THR A 35 9.97 21.36 -4.96
C THR A 35 8.79 21.66 -4.06
N ALA A 36 7.59 21.77 -4.63
CA ALA A 36 6.34 21.91 -3.90
C ALA A 36 5.75 20.55 -3.52
N ILE A 37 5.76 19.60 -4.46
CA ILE A 37 5.17 18.28 -4.28
C ILE A 37 6.17 17.22 -4.76
N ASN A 38 6.35 16.19 -3.93
CA ASN A 38 7.07 14.98 -4.29
C ASN A 38 6.11 13.80 -4.07
N ALA A 39 5.46 13.37 -5.15
CA ALA A 39 4.59 12.20 -5.19
C ALA A 39 5.34 11.02 -5.84
N GLN A 40 4.78 9.81 -5.74
CA GLN A 40 5.41 8.59 -6.25
C GLN A 40 5.82 8.71 -7.72
N ASP A 41 4.98 9.33 -8.54
CA ASP A 41 5.10 9.37 -10.00
C ASP A 41 5.33 10.79 -10.54
N ALA A 42 5.34 11.81 -9.68
CA ALA A 42 5.45 13.18 -10.11
C ALA A 42 6.15 14.08 -9.07
N THR A 43 7.21 14.75 -9.50
CA THR A 43 7.79 15.87 -8.77
C THR A 43 7.34 17.16 -9.43
N CYS A 44 6.76 18.09 -8.67
CA CYS A 44 6.24 19.35 -9.16
C CYS A 44 6.91 20.51 -8.41
N SER A 45 7.45 21.48 -9.14
CA SER A 45 7.99 22.70 -8.54
C SER A 45 6.89 23.71 -8.22
N TYR A 46 7.19 24.71 -7.39
CA TYR A 46 6.29 25.81 -7.07
C TYR A 46 5.84 26.58 -8.31
N GLY A 47 6.73 26.84 -9.26
CA GLY A 47 6.42 27.51 -10.52
C GLY A 47 5.52 26.65 -11.43
N GLN A 48 5.77 25.36 -11.51
CA GLN A 48 4.91 24.45 -12.26
C GLN A 48 3.50 24.36 -11.62
N LEU A 49 3.45 24.25 -10.29
CA LEU A 49 2.19 24.19 -9.55
C LEU A 49 1.36 25.48 -9.73
N GLU A 50 2.04 26.62 -9.75
CA GLU A 50 1.41 27.92 -10.02
C GLU A 50 0.77 27.96 -11.41
N GLN A 51 1.52 27.58 -12.46
CA GLN A 51 1.05 27.53 -13.85
C GLN A 51 -0.09 26.53 -14.04
N ILE A 52 0.03 25.31 -13.46
CA ILE A 52 -1.02 24.29 -13.55
C ILE A 52 -2.31 24.77 -12.89
N SER A 53 -2.22 25.31 -11.66
CA SER A 53 -3.40 25.79 -10.95
C SER A 53 -4.05 27.00 -11.62
N GLN A 54 -3.26 27.88 -12.25
CA GLN A 54 -3.75 28.97 -13.08
C GLN A 54 -4.49 28.44 -14.31
N GLY A 55 -3.90 27.48 -15.01
CA GLY A 55 -4.50 26.87 -16.19
C GLY A 55 -5.82 26.16 -15.87
N ILE A 56 -5.89 25.40 -14.76
CA ILE A 56 -7.14 24.76 -14.31
C ILE A 56 -8.19 25.82 -13.98
N ALA A 57 -7.83 26.88 -13.24
CA ALA A 57 -8.77 27.96 -12.89
C ALA A 57 -9.33 28.63 -14.13
N ALA A 58 -8.48 29.01 -15.07
CA ALA A 58 -8.88 29.63 -16.32
C ALA A 58 -9.76 28.68 -17.16
N PHE A 59 -9.41 27.40 -17.24
CA PHE A 59 -10.22 26.38 -17.93
C PHE A 59 -11.64 26.27 -17.35
N LEU A 60 -11.79 26.25 -16.02
CA LEU A 60 -13.09 26.18 -15.38
C LEU A 60 -13.94 27.40 -15.70
N LEU A 61 -13.37 28.60 -15.64
CA LEU A 61 -14.07 29.87 -15.95
C LEU A 61 -14.45 29.96 -17.43
N GLU A 62 -13.59 29.60 -18.36
CA GLU A 62 -13.87 29.57 -19.80
C GLU A 62 -14.96 28.58 -20.20
N ASN A 63 -15.10 27.49 -19.43
CA ASN A 63 -16.14 26.49 -19.64
C ASN A 63 -17.42 26.78 -18.81
N GLY A 64 -17.62 28.02 -18.37
CA GLY A 64 -18.86 28.54 -17.83
C GLY A 64 -18.99 28.48 -16.31
N ALA A 65 -17.92 28.15 -15.57
CA ALA A 65 -17.95 28.23 -14.11
C ALA A 65 -18.11 29.71 -13.68
N ASN A 66 -18.91 29.94 -12.65
CA ASN A 66 -19.08 31.22 -12.02
C ASN A 66 -18.86 31.10 -10.50
N GLY A 67 -18.58 32.22 -9.86
CA GLY A 67 -18.18 32.23 -8.46
C GLY A 67 -19.16 31.64 -7.45
N THR A 68 -20.38 31.25 -7.82
CA THR A 68 -21.35 30.59 -6.94
C THR A 68 -21.35 29.06 -7.14
N ASP A 69 -20.60 28.57 -8.13
CA ASP A 69 -20.59 27.17 -8.48
C ASP A 69 -19.70 26.33 -7.54
N ARG A 70 -19.98 25.05 -7.54
CA ARG A 70 -19.28 24.05 -6.74
C ARG A 70 -18.55 23.08 -7.65
N VAL A 71 -17.44 22.55 -7.14
CA VAL A 71 -16.61 21.55 -7.80
C VAL A 71 -16.47 20.34 -6.89
N VAL A 72 -16.72 19.15 -7.41
CA VAL A 72 -16.41 17.90 -6.70
C VAL A 72 -15.08 17.35 -7.26
N ILE A 73 -14.11 17.15 -6.40
CA ILE A 73 -12.82 16.55 -6.73
C ILE A 73 -12.87 15.09 -6.27
N VAL A 74 -12.99 14.16 -7.21
CA VAL A 74 -12.89 12.72 -6.91
C VAL A 74 -11.43 12.33 -7.11
N SER A 75 -10.78 11.90 -6.04
CA SER A 75 -9.33 11.72 -6.06
C SER A 75 -8.87 10.51 -5.26
N SER A 76 -7.90 9.81 -5.80
CA SER A 76 -6.95 9.05 -4.99
C SER A 76 -5.82 9.97 -4.51
N ARG A 77 -4.92 9.45 -3.68
CA ARG A 77 -3.80 10.23 -3.13
C ARG A 77 -2.71 10.44 -4.19
N CYS A 78 -2.66 11.65 -4.76
CA CYS A 78 -1.78 12.00 -5.88
C CYS A 78 -1.51 13.51 -5.95
N ALA A 79 -0.57 13.93 -6.79
CA ALA A 79 -0.27 15.34 -7.03
C ALA A 79 -1.45 16.10 -7.67
N GLY A 80 -2.22 15.45 -8.53
CA GLY A 80 -3.39 16.01 -9.20
C GLY A 80 -4.46 16.54 -8.25
N LEU A 81 -4.59 15.97 -7.04
CA LEU A 81 -5.47 16.49 -5.99
C LEU A 81 -5.11 17.93 -5.62
N VAL A 82 -3.82 18.21 -5.39
CA VAL A 82 -3.36 19.55 -5.01
C VAL A 82 -3.55 20.53 -6.16
N TYR A 83 -3.33 20.09 -7.41
CA TYR A 83 -3.59 20.90 -8.61
C TYR A 83 -5.05 21.32 -8.70
N ALA A 84 -5.96 20.36 -8.51
CA ALA A 84 -7.40 20.57 -8.58
C ALA A 84 -7.90 21.50 -7.46
N MET A 85 -7.43 21.32 -6.22
CA MET A 85 -7.78 22.18 -5.08
C MET A 85 -7.38 23.63 -5.32
N LEU A 86 -6.12 23.85 -5.71
CA LEU A 86 -5.62 25.20 -6.01
C LEU A 86 -6.33 25.82 -7.22
N GLY A 87 -6.58 25.03 -8.27
CA GLY A 87 -7.30 25.50 -9.45
C GLY A 87 -8.72 25.96 -9.15
N ALA A 88 -9.47 25.17 -8.37
CA ALA A 88 -10.83 25.53 -7.94
C ALA A 88 -10.83 26.82 -7.07
N LEU A 89 -9.94 26.90 -6.08
CA LEU A 89 -9.84 28.08 -5.21
C LEU A 89 -9.46 29.34 -5.98
N ARG A 90 -8.52 29.24 -6.93
CA ARG A 90 -8.09 30.40 -7.76
C ARG A 90 -9.17 30.86 -8.74
N ALA A 91 -10.07 29.96 -9.15
CA ALA A 91 -11.26 30.30 -9.91
C ALA A 91 -12.36 30.97 -9.04
N GLY A 92 -12.18 31.05 -7.73
CA GLY A 92 -13.17 31.55 -6.78
C GLY A 92 -14.32 30.58 -6.53
N LEU A 93 -14.11 29.28 -6.76
CA LEU A 93 -15.12 28.22 -6.63
C LEU A 93 -15.01 27.51 -5.29
N THR A 94 -16.15 27.02 -4.81
CA THR A 94 -16.21 26.16 -3.62
C THR A 94 -15.99 24.72 -4.02
N PHE A 95 -15.04 24.01 -3.41
CA PHE A 95 -14.80 22.60 -3.74
C PHE A 95 -15.13 21.66 -2.59
N THR A 96 -15.31 20.38 -2.91
CA THR A 96 -15.30 19.27 -1.96
C THR A 96 -14.42 18.15 -2.50
N ILE A 97 -13.85 17.36 -1.60
CA ILE A 97 -13.07 16.15 -1.95
C ILE A 97 -13.90 14.92 -1.63
N ALA A 98 -14.09 14.07 -2.64
CA ALA A 98 -14.62 12.72 -2.48
C ALA A 98 -13.46 11.73 -2.68
N ASP A 99 -13.14 10.95 -1.65
CA ASP A 99 -12.10 9.93 -1.74
C ASP A 99 -12.52 8.86 -2.75
N ALA A 100 -11.67 8.56 -3.73
CA ALA A 100 -11.91 7.52 -4.72
C ALA A 100 -12.06 6.10 -4.11
N ALA A 101 -11.60 5.91 -2.87
CA ALA A 101 -11.82 4.69 -2.10
C ALA A 101 -13.25 4.55 -1.53
N TYR A 102 -14.06 5.61 -1.58
CA TYR A 102 -15.46 5.50 -1.14
C TYR A 102 -16.28 4.67 -2.12
N PRO A 103 -17.32 3.98 -1.62
CA PRO A 103 -18.27 3.30 -2.49
C PRO A 103 -18.87 4.25 -3.54
N PRO A 104 -19.09 3.80 -4.79
CA PRO A 104 -19.66 4.64 -5.85
C PRO A 104 -20.99 5.30 -5.44
N ALA A 105 -21.84 4.60 -4.66
CA ALA A 105 -23.08 5.14 -4.13
C ALA A 105 -22.84 6.38 -3.24
N ARG A 106 -21.79 6.37 -2.41
CA ARG A 106 -21.42 7.49 -1.53
C ARG A 106 -20.92 8.68 -2.33
N ILE A 107 -20.06 8.46 -3.35
CA ILE A 107 -19.58 9.51 -4.26
C ILE A 107 -20.77 10.13 -5.01
N GLY A 108 -21.66 9.30 -5.55
CA GLY A 108 -22.87 9.75 -6.22
C GLY A 108 -23.80 10.56 -5.31
N GLN A 109 -23.89 10.22 -4.02
CA GLN A 109 -24.65 10.97 -3.02
C GLN A 109 -24.08 12.38 -2.78
N ILE A 110 -22.74 12.49 -2.64
CA ILE A 110 -22.05 13.79 -2.51
C ILE A 110 -22.32 14.67 -3.74
N ILE A 111 -22.19 14.09 -4.94
CA ILE A 111 -22.43 14.80 -6.20
C ILE A 111 -23.89 15.30 -6.28
N ARG A 112 -24.87 14.45 -5.96
CA ARG A 112 -26.28 14.84 -5.97
C ARG A 112 -26.62 15.92 -4.95
N THR A 113 -26.01 15.86 -3.76
CA THR A 113 -26.24 16.85 -2.69
C THR A 113 -25.70 18.22 -3.05
N LEU A 114 -24.57 18.28 -3.77
CA LEU A 114 -23.91 19.55 -4.10
C LEU A 114 -24.31 20.10 -5.46
N GLU A 115 -24.81 19.27 -6.38
CA GLU A 115 -25.12 19.68 -7.75
C GLU A 115 -23.96 20.50 -8.37
N PRO A 116 -22.75 19.92 -8.49
CA PRO A 116 -21.57 20.67 -8.91
C PRO A 116 -21.62 21.04 -10.38
N ALA A 117 -21.03 22.18 -10.76
CA ALA A 117 -20.83 22.55 -12.17
C ALA A 117 -19.78 21.65 -12.83
N PHE A 118 -18.77 21.23 -12.08
CA PHE A 118 -17.67 20.37 -12.56
C PHE A 118 -17.36 19.24 -11.59
N VAL A 119 -16.93 18.10 -12.17
CA VAL A 119 -16.32 16.99 -11.44
C VAL A 119 -14.89 16.81 -11.95
N LEU A 120 -13.89 16.99 -11.08
CA LEU A 120 -12.49 16.80 -11.42
C LEU A 120 -12.04 15.40 -10.96
N LEU A 121 -11.49 14.61 -11.87
CA LEU A 121 -10.97 13.28 -11.59
C LEU A 121 -9.45 13.33 -11.49
N CYS A 122 -8.88 12.93 -10.35
CA CYS A 122 -7.45 12.92 -10.10
C CYS A 122 -6.96 11.52 -9.75
N GLY A 123 -5.75 11.21 -10.16
CA GLY A 123 -5.16 9.89 -9.95
C GLY A 123 -5.85 8.79 -10.72
N ASP A 124 -6.01 7.64 -10.10
CA ASP A 124 -6.72 6.48 -10.63
C ASP A 124 -8.25 6.53 -10.41
N ALA A 125 -8.78 7.68 -9.95
CA ALA A 125 -10.21 7.88 -9.77
C ALA A 125 -10.98 7.61 -11.08
N ASN A 126 -12.04 6.84 -10.98
CA ASN A 126 -12.95 6.55 -12.07
C ASN A 126 -14.41 6.65 -11.58
N LEU A 127 -15.30 7.09 -12.45
CA LEU A 127 -16.74 7.17 -12.16
C LEU A 127 -17.48 6.32 -13.18
N GLU A 128 -18.26 5.36 -12.68
CA GLU A 128 -19.26 4.70 -13.47
C GLU A 128 -20.34 5.71 -13.86
N HIS A 129 -20.77 5.70 -15.12
CA HIS A 129 -21.78 6.65 -15.65
C HIS A 129 -21.36 8.13 -15.68
N ALA A 130 -20.07 8.42 -15.85
CA ALA A 130 -19.56 9.80 -15.93
C ALA A 130 -20.27 10.68 -17.02
N HIS A 131 -20.87 10.05 -18.03
CA HIS A 131 -21.61 10.74 -19.11
C HIS A 131 -22.98 11.29 -18.68
N GLU A 132 -23.51 10.90 -17.53
CA GLU A 132 -24.75 11.43 -16.93
C GLU A 132 -24.48 12.61 -15.99
N LEU A 133 -23.20 12.91 -15.72
CA LEU A 133 -22.79 13.95 -14.79
C LEU A 133 -22.54 15.29 -15.53
N PRO A 134 -22.51 16.42 -14.81
CA PRO A 134 -22.03 17.69 -15.34
C PRO A 134 -20.57 17.53 -15.81
N GLN A 135 -19.98 18.55 -16.37
CA GLN A 135 -18.67 18.49 -17.01
C GLN A 135 -17.62 17.76 -16.18
N VAL A 136 -17.24 16.54 -16.64
CA VAL A 136 -16.23 15.71 -15.99
C VAL A 136 -14.87 15.94 -16.66
N VAL A 137 -13.88 16.35 -15.87
CA VAL A 137 -12.54 16.69 -16.36
C VAL A 137 -11.49 15.86 -15.62
N ARG A 138 -10.63 15.16 -16.36
CA ARG A 138 -9.50 14.48 -15.76
C ARG A 138 -8.30 15.41 -15.62
N VAL A 139 -7.71 15.46 -14.44
CA VAL A 139 -6.50 16.22 -14.12
C VAL A 139 -5.31 15.26 -14.13
N PRO A 140 -4.36 15.39 -15.10
CA PRO A 140 -3.17 14.53 -15.15
C PRO A 140 -2.26 14.73 -13.92
N GLU A 141 -1.60 13.66 -13.49
CA GLU A 141 -0.67 13.70 -12.37
C GLU A 141 0.69 14.29 -12.75
N ALA A 142 1.18 13.94 -13.96
CA ALA A 142 2.46 14.46 -14.44
C ALA A 142 2.36 15.97 -14.74
N PRO A 143 3.24 16.82 -14.16
CA PRO A 143 3.18 18.26 -14.37
C PRO A 143 3.21 18.66 -15.85
N ALA A 144 4.04 18.00 -16.67
CA ALA A 144 4.15 18.28 -18.10
C ALA A 144 2.85 18.01 -18.87
N ASP A 145 2.07 17.02 -18.46
CA ASP A 145 0.79 16.68 -19.09
C ASP A 145 -0.31 17.64 -18.65
N SER A 146 -0.34 18.00 -17.37
CA SER A 146 -1.24 19.03 -16.84
C SER A 146 -0.98 20.41 -17.47
N LEU A 147 0.29 20.79 -17.59
CA LEU A 147 0.67 22.04 -18.28
C LEU A 147 0.22 22.04 -19.75
N ARG A 148 0.32 20.91 -20.46
CA ARG A 148 -0.16 20.80 -21.84
C ARG A 148 -1.68 20.84 -21.94
N GLN A 149 -2.37 20.14 -21.08
CA GLN A 149 -3.84 20.04 -21.11
C GLN A 149 -4.50 21.40 -20.81
N PHE A 150 -3.95 22.14 -19.86
CA PHE A 150 -4.50 23.43 -19.42
C PHE A 150 -3.71 24.63 -19.97
N ALA A 151 -2.91 24.43 -21.03
CA ALA A 151 -2.18 25.49 -21.70
C ALA A 151 -3.09 26.37 -22.59
N GLY A 152 -2.73 27.64 -22.70
CA GLY A 152 -3.32 28.52 -23.70
C GLY A 152 -4.51 29.37 -23.25
N THR A 153 -4.96 29.24 -22.01
CA THR A 153 -6.00 30.07 -21.42
C THR A 153 -5.38 31.37 -20.86
N GLN A 154 -5.83 32.49 -21.36
CA GLN A 154 -5.39 33.84 -20.93
C GLN A 154 -6.44 34.58 -20.10
N THR A 155 -7.42 33.87 -19.56
CA THR A 155 -8.48 34.46 -18.74
C THR A 155 -7.92 35.07 -17.48
N LEU A 156 -8.26 36.33 -17.22
CA LEU A 156 -7.95 36.97 -15.95
C LEU A 156 -8.72 36.30 -14.83
N LEU A 157 -7.99 35.78 -13.85
CA LEU A 157 -8.62 35.18 -12.68
C LEU A 157 -9.28 36.25 -11.80
N PRO A 158 -10.42 35.93 -11.16
CA PRO A 158 -11.10 36.86 -10.27
C PRO A 158 -10.29 37.16 -9.02
N GLU A 159 -10.48 38.32 -8.44
CA GLU A 159 -10.11 38.56 -7.06
C GLU A 159 -11.06 37.79 -6.14
N VAL A 160 -10.50 36.99 -5.25
CA VAL A 160 -11.27 36.10 -4.39
C VAL A 160 -11.41 36.72 -3.01
N ASP A 161 -12.66 37.01 -2.63
CA ASP A 161 -13.00 37.46 -1.30
C ASP A 161 -12.80 36.36 -0.26
N PRO A 162 -11.96 36.53 0.80
CA PRO A 162 -11.70 35.54 1.82
C PRO A 162 -12.91 35.16 2.67
N GLU A 163 -13.98 35.91 2.66
CA GLU A 163 -15.24 35.58 3.34
C GLU A 163 -16.13 34.62 2.55
N ARG A 164 -15.82 34.37 1.29
CA ARG A 164 -16.59 33.41 0.48
C ARG A 164 -16.35 31.97 0.91
N PRO A 165 -17.33 31.07 0.73
CA PRO A 165 -17.12 29.64 0.90
C PRO A 165 -15.95 29.14 0.05
N ALA A 166 -15.00 28.45 0.69
CA ALA A 166 -13.81 27.89 0.04
C ALA A 166 -13.96 26.40 -0.21
N TYR A 167 -14.45 25.67 0.77
CA TYR A 167 -14.62 24.22 0.68
C TYR A 167 -15.80 23.71 1.53
N ILE A 168 -16.28 22.52 1.15
CA ILE A 168 -17.32 21.79 1.90
C ILE A 168 -16.72 20.43 2.27
N THR A 169 -16.79 20.08 3.55
CA THR A 169 -16.32 18.78 4.03
C THR A 169 -17.51 17.95 4.48
N PHE A 170 -17.62 16.70 3.97
CA PHE A 170 -18.72 15.81 4.33
C PHE A 170 -18.38 14.95 5.54
N THR A 171 -19.31 14.90 6.50
CA THR A 171 -19.26 14.00 7.66
C THR A 171 -20.46 13.07 7.67
N SER A 172 -20.41 12.01 8.50
CA SER A 172 -21.58 11.15 8.74
C SER A 172 -22.74 11.96 9.34
N GLY A 173 -23.97 11.62 8.94
CA GLY A 173 -25.17 12.32 9.36
C GLY A 173 -26.10 11.47 10.22
N SER A 174 -26.71 12.07 11.25
CA SER A 174 -27.67 11.40 12.14
C SER A 174 -28.97 10.96 11.43
N THR A 175 -29.27 11.53 10.25
CA THR A 175 -30.41 11.18 9.40
C THR A 175 -30.14 10.07 8.41
N GLY A 176 -28.92 9.54 8.39
CA GLY A 176 -28.49 8.52 7.41
C GLY A 176 -28.00 9.08 6.08
N GLU A 177 -27.91 10.44 5.95
CA GLU A 177 -27.35 11.12 4.79
C GLU A 177 -26.13 11.94 5.24
N PRO A 178 -25.07 12.04 4.39
CA PRO A 178 -23.89 12.83 4.71
C PRO A 178 -24.23 14.31 4.89
N LYS A 179 -23.64 14.95 5.91
CA LYS A 179 -23.79 16.37 6.17
C LYS A 179 -22.59 17.13 5.59
N GLY A 180 -22.83 18.12 4.74
CA GLY A 180 -21.80 19.02 4.24
C GLY A 180 -21.58 20.19 5.20
N ILE A 181 -20.34 20.44 5.61
CA ILE A 181 -19.94 21.57 6.46
C ILE A 181 -19.27 22.59 5.58
N VAL A 182 -19.84 23.79 5.50
CA VAL A 182 -19.37 24.89 4.65
C VAL A 182 -18.33 25.70 5.39
N THR A 183 -17.17 25.89 4.80
CA THR A 183 -16.08 26.66 5.41
C THR A 183 -15.55 27.69 4.41
N HIS A 184 -15.30 28.92 4.89
CA HIS A 184 -14.68 30.00 4.13
C HIS A 184 -13.15 29.98 4.28
N HIS A 185 -12.42 30.93 3.67
CA HIS A 185 -10.96 30.90 3.66
C HIS A 185 -10.34 31.22 5.02
N ALA A 186 -10.90 32.18 5.77
CA ALA A 186 -10.27 32.73 6.96
C ALA A 186 -9.93 31.72 8.06
N PRO A 187 -10.77 30.71 8.41
CA PRO A 187 -10.43 29.71 9.43
C PRO A 187 -9.16 28.93 9.14
N LEU A 188 -8.96 28.48 7.89
CA LEU A 188 -7.76 27.74 7.52
C LEU A 188 -6.53 28.63 7.49
N VAL A 189 -6.65 29.87 6.99
CA VAL A 189 -5.55 30.85 7.03
C VAL A 189 -5.12 31.14 8.46
N HIS A 190 -6.06 31.41 9.37
CA HIS A 190 -5.80 31.64 10.79
C HIS A 190 -5.06 30.45 11.43
N PHE A 191 -5.56 29.23 11.21
CA PHE A 191 -4.90 28.02 11.73
C PHE A 191 -3.46 27.89 11.20
N ILE A 192 -3.25 28.08 9.88
CA ILE A 192 -1.92 27.96 9.25
C ILE A 192 -0.96 29.00 9.85
N GLU A 193 -1.37 30.26 9.98
CA GLU A 193 -0.55 31.32 10.57
C GLU A 193 -0.14 31.00 12.00
N TRP A 194 -1.10 30.58 12.83
CA TRP A 194 -0.84 30.15 14.20
C TRP A 194 0.11 28.94 14.21
N HIS A 195 -0.16 27.94 13.37
CA HIS A 195 0.58 26.67 13.32
C HIS A 195 2.04 26.89 12.92
N VAL A 196 2.27 27.67 11.87
CA VAL A 196 3.61 28.04 11.39
C VAL A 196 4.39 28.82 12.46
N ARG A 197 3.75 29.86 13.02
CA ARG A 197 4.38 30.71 14.04
C ARG A 197 4.70 29.94 15.33
N ARG A 198 3.78 29.09 15.79
CA ARG A 198 3.90 28.33 17.04
C ARG A 198 4.99 27.28 16.99
N HIS A 199 5.16 26.61 15.84
CA HIS A 199 6.08 25.48 15.71
C HIS A 199 7.34 25.79 14.92
N GLY A 200 7.48 26.98 14.36
CA GLY A 200 8.69 27.43 13.67
C GLY A 200 9.03 26.55 12.45
N PHE A 201 8.05 26.29 11.61
CA PHE A 201 8.28 25.57 10.35
C PHE A 201 9.06 26.42 9.37
N THR A 202 9.83 25.74 8.50
CA THR A 202 10.73 26.36 7.51
C THR A 202 10.58 25.72 6.13
N GLN A 203 11.19 26.32 5.11
CA GLN A 203 11.25 25.76 3.76
C GLN A 203 11.93 24.37 3.70
N GLY A 204 12.80 24.05 4.67
CA GLY A 204 13.49 22.77 4.75
C GLY A 204 12.64 21.63 5.32
N ASP A 205 11.40 21.90 5.72
CA ASP A 205 10.52 20.89 6.25
C ASP A 205 9.85 20.07 5.14
N CYS A 206 9.64 18.79 5.42
CA CYS A 206 8.96 17.84 4.55
C CYS A 206 7.69 17.35 5.25
N PHE A 207 6.54 17.79 4.73
CA PHE A 207 5.23 17.43 5.28
C PHE A 207 4.67 16.21 4.58
N SER A 208 4.18 15.25 5.34
CA SER A 208 3.50 14.09 4.78
C SER A 208 2.05 14.39 4.44
N LEU A 209 1.58 13.97 3.26
CA LEU A 209 0.16 13.99 2.90
C LEU A 209 -0.45 12.62 3.25
N MET A 210 -0.73 12.36 4.54
CA MET A 210 -1.24 11.08 5.03
C MET A 210 -2.65 11.14 5.62
N SER A 211 -3.20 12.31 5.86
CA SER A 211 -4.59 12.50 6.33
C SER A 211 -5.60 11.89 5.35
N GLY A 212 -6.75 11.44 5.85
CA GLY A 212 -7.84 10.94 5.01
C GLY A 212 -8.35 12.02 4.06
N LEU A 213 -8.52 11.70 2.77
CA LEU A 213 -8.81 12.70 1.73
C LEU A 213 -10.16 13.37 1.89
N GLY A 214 -11.17 12.65 2.38
CA GLY A 214 -12.51 13.20 2.64
C GLY A 214 -12.67 13.94 3.97
N HIS A 215 -11.58 14.25 4.68
CA HIS A 215 -11.60 14.88 5.99
C HIS A 215 -10.79 16.18 5.99
N ASP A 216 -11.19 17.13 6.82
CA ASP A 216 -10.58 18.47 6.89
C ASP A 216 -9.07 18.49 7.23
N PRO A 217 -8.45 17.54 7.95
CA PRO A 217 -7.00 17.54 8.16
C PRO A 217 -6.16 17.52 6.87
N VAL A 218 -6.69 17.03 5.75
CA VAL A 218 -5.99 17.05 4.45
C VAL A 218 -5.61 18.49 4.03
N TYR A 219 -6.41 19.47 4.39
CA TYR A 219 -6.15 20.87 4.01
C TYR A 219 -4.89 21.42 4.69
N ARG A 220 -4.65 21.10 5.96
CA ARG A 220 -3.41 21.51 6.64
C ARG A 220 -2.19 20.76 6.10
N ASP A 221 -2.33 19.48 5.70
CA ASP A 221 -1.24 18.72 5.06
C ASP A 221 -0.81 19.35 3.72
N VAL A 222 -1.74 20.03 3.03
CA VAL A 222 -1.49 20.68 1.75
C VAL A 222 -1.09 22.16 1.93
N PHE A 223 -1.89 22.95 2.61
CA PHE A 223 -1.73 24.42 2.60
C PHE A 223 -0.69 24.93 3.58
N THR A 224 -0.41 24.22 4.69
CA THR A 224 0.67 24.63 5.60
C THR A 224 2.04 24.61 4.91
N PRO A 225 2.50 23.50 4.30
CA PRO A 225 3.79 23.50 3.60
C PRO A 225 3.82 24.49 2.43
N LEU A 226 2.74 24.59 1.65
CA LEU A 226 2.69 25.51 0.51
C LEU A 226 2.78 26.99 0.92
N SER A 227 2.29 27.37 2.11
CA SER A 227 2.36 28.75 2.59
C SER A 227 3.78 29.21 2.96
N ILE A 228 4.69 28.28 3.26
CA ILE A 228 6.04 28.58 3.74
C ILE A 228 7.15 28.17 2.76
N GLY A 229 6.82 27.62 1.61
CA GLY A 229 7.80 27.15 0.62
C GLY A 229 8.38 25.77 0.90
N ALA A 230 7.76 24.98 1.81
CA ALA A 230 8.14 23.61 2.17
C ALA A 230 7.60 22.58 1.16
N THR A 231 8.02 21.32 1.31
CA THR A 231 7.68 20.24 0.38
C THR A 231 6.57 19.34 0.94
N ILE A 232 5.55 19.06 0.11
CA ILE A 232 4.56 18.02 0.35
C ILE A 232 5.14 16.68 -0.13
N ILE A 233 5.21 15.68 0.74
CA ILE A 233 5.59 14.31 0.38
C ILE A 233 4.33 13.45 0.38
N CYS A 234 3.98 12.93 -0.81
CA CYS A 234 2.74 12.19 -1.03
C CYS A 234 3.02 10.68 -1.19
N PRO A 235 2.60 9.81 -0.24
CA PRO A 235 2.79 8.37 -0.35
C PRO A 235 1.75 7.74 -1.28
N ALA A 236 2.09 6.60 -1.88
CA ALA A 236 1.09 5.76 -2.52
C ALA A 236 0.11 5.16 -1.50
N GLN A 237 -1.12 4.88 -1.92
CA GLN A 237 -2.11 4.25 -1.04
C GLN A 237 -1.64 2.87 -0.55
N SER A 238 -0.97 2.08 -1.40
CA SER A 238 -0.38 0.79 -1.01
C SER A 238 0.73 0.90 0.04
N THR A 239 1.42 2.05 0.10
CA THR A 239 2.44 2.32 1.13
C THR A 239 1.79 2.55 2.50
N LEU A 240 0.65 3.25 2.55
CA LEU A 240 -0.06 3.57 3.80
C LEU A 240 -0.60 2.34 4.53
N ILE A 241 -0.97 1.30 3.81
CA ILE A 241 -1.53 0.08 4.41
C ILE A 241 -0.46 -0.96 4.82
N ASN A 242 0.80 -0.75 4.44
CA ASN A 242 1.90 -1.66 4.75
C ASN A 242 2.85 -1.03 5.79
N PRO A 243 2.88 -1.52 7.03
CA PRO A 243 3.68 -0.93 8.10
C PRO A 243 5.16 -0.76 7.77
N ALA A 244 5.80 -1.83 7.25
CA ALA A 244 7.22 -1.81 6.92
C ALA A 244 7.53 -0.85 5.76
N ALA A 245 6.68 -0.83 4.73
CA ALA A 245 6.82 0.08 3.59
C ALA A 245 6.61 1.54 4.01
N LEU A 246 5.65 1.81 4.91
CA LEU A 246 5.38 3.15 5.42
C LEU A 246 6.56 3.68 6.24
N ALA A 247 7.11 2.88 7.14
CA ALA A 247 8.29 3.26 7.92
C ALA A 247 9.51 3.54 7.02
N GLU A 248 9.76 2.65 6.05
CA GLU A 248 10.83 2.85 5.06
C GLU A 248 10.61 4.13 4.23
N TRP A 249 9.37 4.42 3.86
CA TRP A 249 9.01 5.61 3.10
C TRP A 249 9.26 6.89 3.90
N ILE A 250 8.83 6.96 5.18
CA ILE A 250 9.10 8.09 6.08
C ILE A 250 10.60 8.34 6.19
N HIS A 251 11.38 7.28 6.40
CA HIS A 251 12.84 7.36 6.52
C HIS A 251 13.50 7.84 5.23
N ARG A 252 13.12 7.27 4.08
CA ARG A 252 13.71 7.57 2.76
C ARG A 252 13.47 9.00 2.31
N HIS A 253 12.25 9.52 2.56
CA HIS A 253 11.87 10.87 2.16
C HIS A 253 12.17 11.92 3.21
N GLU A 254 12.86 11.55 4.29
CA GLU A 254 13.26 12.45 5.37
C GLU A 254 12.10 13.31 5.88
N VAL A 255 10.92 12.70 6.06
CA VAL A 255 9.72 13.40 6.52
C VAL A 255 9.98 14.02 7.88
N SER A 256 9.68 15.33 8.02
CA SER A 256 9.92 16.07 9.26
C SER A 256 8.65 16.40 10.04
N VAL A 257 7.50 16.43 9.37
CA VAL A 257 6.19 16.77 9.98
C VAL A 257 5.13 15.78 9.54
N ILE A 258 4.45 15.21 10.53
CA ILE A 258 3.35 14.26 10.30
C ILE A 258 2.12 14.67 11.11
N HIS A 259 0.97 14.82 10.43
CA HIS A 259 -0.33 14.85 11.08
C HIS A 259 -0.92 13.43 11.02
N LEU A 260 -1.35 12.89 12.16
CA LEU A 260 -1.74 11.49 12.24
C LEU A 260 -2.83 11.24 13.30
N THR A 261 -3.53 10.15 13.10
CA THR A 261 -4.41 9.57 14.12
C THR A 261 -3.65 8.51 14.93
N PRO A 262 -4.07 8.19 16.17
CA PRO A 262 -3.44 7.13 16.95
C PRO A 262 -3.32 5.78 16.23
N PRO A 263 -4.32 5.29 15.47
CA PRO A 263 -4.15 4.07 14.67
C PRO A 263 -3.03 4.15 13.62
N LEU A 264 -2.89 5.28 12.92
CA LEU A 264 -1.80 5.50 11.96
C LEU A 264 -0.43 5.53 12.66
N GLY A 265 -0.37 6.16 13.85
CA GLY A 265 0.84 6.15 14.69
C GLY A 265 1.26 4.74 15.10
N LYS A 266 0.30 3.88 15.46
CA LYS A 266 0.57 2.47 15.78
C LYS A 266 1.09 1.69 14.56
N LEU A 267 0.60 2.01 13.37
CA LEU A 267 1.09 1.42 12.11
C LEU A 267 2.54 1.81 11.83
N ILE A 268 2.87 3.11 11.99
CA ILE A 268 4.23 3.64 11.82
C ILE A 268 5.18 3.00 12.85
N GLU A 269 4.78 2.93 14.12
CA GLU A 269 5.56 2.30 15.19
C GLU A 269 5.86 0.83 14.88
N SER A 270 4.85 0.08 14.51
CA SER A 270 5.00 -1.34 14.15
C SER A 270 5.97 -1.52 12.98
N GLY A 271 5.86 -0.70 11.93
CA GLY A 271 6.76 -0.75 10.77
C GLY A 271 8.20 -0.36 11.11
N ALA A 272 8.39 0.69 11.90
CA ALA A 272 9.72 1.12 12.36
C ALA A 272 10.40 0.03 13.20
N ARG A 273 9.65 -0.62 14.08
CA ARG A 273 10.14 -1.73 14.89
C ARG A 273 10.50 -2.96 14.03
N MET A 274 9.67 -3.29 13.03
CA MET A 274 9.97 -4.37 12.08
C MET A 274 11.26 -4.13 11.30
N ASN A 275 11.50 -2.88 10.89
CA ASN A 275 12.67 -2.48 10.11
C ASN A 275 13.89 -2.14 10.98
N GLY A 276 13.74 -2.03 12.31
CA GLY A 276 14.78 -1.53 13.23
C GLY A 276 15.16 -0.07 12.95
N GLN A 277 14.17 0.75 12.56
CA GLN A 277 14.38 2.15 12.16
C GLN A 277 14.09 3.12 13.31
N VAL A 278 14.83 4.24 13.32
CA VAL A 278 14.60 5.41 14.16
C VAL A 278 14.53 6.63 13.25
N PHE A 279 13.58 7.53 13.51
CA PHE A 279 13.30 8.71 12.67
C PHE A 279 13.95 9.96 13.24
N ASN A 280 15.23 10.18 13.00
CA ASN A 280 15.99 11.34 13.53
C ASN A 280 15.64 12.68 12.82
N ARG A 281 15.00 12.63 11.63
CA ARG A 281 14.58 13.84 10.89
C ARG A 281 13.18 14.29 11.26
N LEU A 282 12.42 13.45 11.95
CA LEU A 282 11.06 13.75 12.37
C LEU A 282 11.08 14.76 13.51
N ARG A 283 10.55 15.96 13.26
CA ARG A 283 10.50 17.07 14.20
C ARG A 283 9.20 17.16 14.96
N TYR A 284 8.08 16.85 14.27
CA TYR A 284 6.75 17.01 14.84
C TYR A 284 5.83 15.85 14.50
N LEU A 285 5.08 15.42 15.50
CA LEU A 285 3.96 14.48 15.44
C LEU A 285 2.71 15.19 15.97
N PHE A 286 1.78 15.53 15.08
CA PHE A 286 0.51 16.16 15.44
C PHE A 286 -0.59 15.11 15.49
N TRP A 287 -1.05 14.80 16.68
CA TRP A 287 -2.06 13.80 16.92
C TRP A 287 -3.45 14.43 16.89
N GLY A 288 -4.42 13.77 16.29
CA GLY A 288 -5.80 14.24 16.24
C GLY A 288 -6.78 13.15 15.86
N GLY A 289 -8.05 13.48 15.88
CA GLY A 289 -9.15 12.62 15.46
C GLY A 289 -9.58 11.58 16.51
N ASP A 290 -8.69 11.14 17.42
CA ASP A 290 -8.98 10.14 18.44
C ASP A 290 -8.12 10.39 19.69
N ALA A 291 -8.44 9.72 20.82
CA ALA A 291 -7.71 9.87 22.07
C ALA A 291 -6.32 9.23 21.98
N LEU A 292 -5.28 10.02 22.21
CA LEU A 292 -3.90 9.54 22.28
C LEU A 292 -3.63 8.85 23.63
N SER A 293 -3.26 7.57 23.58
CA SER A 293 -2.90 6.84 24.81
C SER A 293 -1.45 7.12 25.23
N PRO A 294 -1.15 7.19 26.55
CA PRO A 294 0.21 7.30 27.05
C PRO A 294 1.15 6.21 26.52
N ALA A 295 0.66 4.99 26.42
CA ALA A 295 1.45 3.85 25.91
C ALA A 295 1.90 4.04 24.45
N LEU A 296 1.02 4.52 23.57
CA LEU A 296 1.36 4.78 22.17
C LEU A 296 2.34 5.96 22.06
N TYR A 297 2.15 7.01 22.86
CA TYR A 297 3.08 8.13 22.90
C TYR A 297 4.50 7.67 23.23
N GLU A 298 4.67 6.86 24.30
CA GLU A 298 5.98 6.34 24.69
C GLU A 298 6.59 5.41 23.61
N GLN A 299 5.77 4.59 22.94
CA GLN A 299 6.22 3.75 21.84
C GLN A 299 6.72 4.59 20.66
N MET A 300 6.03 5.68 20.32
CA MET A 300 6.45 6.58 19.26
C MET A 300 7.70 7.38 19.64
N ARG A 301 7.81 7.81 20.91
CA ARG A 301 9.01 8.48 21.41
C ARG A 301 10.26 7.61 21.30
N ALA A 302 10.11 6.28 21.46
CA ALA A 302 11.24 5.35 21.32
C ALA A 302 11.78 5.26 19.87
N ILE A 303 10.94 5.50 18.85
CA ILE A 303 11.34 5.44 17.44
C ILE A 303 11.56 6.84 16.82
N ALA A 304 11.11 7.90 17.46
CA ALA A 304 11.28 9.29 17.04
C ALA A 304 11.63 10.16 18.29
N PRO A 305 12.84 9.98 18.85
CA PRO A 305 13.20 10.57 20.15
C PRO A 305 13.26 12.10 20.14
N ASP A 306 13.56 12.71 19.01
CA ASP A 306 13.69 14.16 18.85
C ASP A 306 12.37 14.82 18.41
N ALA A 307 11.32 14.04 18.13
CA ALA A 307 10.06 14.55 17.66
C ALA A 307 9.20 15.09 18.81
N ILE A 308 8.71 16.31 18.66
CA ILE A 308 7.75 16.93 19.55
C ILE A 308 6.35 16.39 19.23
N SER A 309 5.68 15.80 20.21
CA SER A 309 4.30 15.32 20.09
C SER A 309 3.32 16.37 20.56
N VAL A 310 2.34 16.71 19.73
CA VAL A 310 1.28 17.69 20.03
C VAL A 310 -0.07 17.03 19.81
N ASN A 311 -0.90 17.02 20.86
CA ASN A 311 -2.29 16.56 20.76
C ASN A 311 -3.18 17.72 20.32
N PHE A 312 -3.89 17.56 19.21
CA PHE A 312 -4.84 18.52 18.65
C PHE A 312 -6.28 18.12 18.94
N TYR A 313 -7.11 19.10 19.24
CA TYR A 313 -8.54 18.90 19.40
C TYR A 313 -9.33 19.93 18.60
N GLY A 314 -10.37 19.41 17.91
CA GLY A 314 -11.32 20.17 17.11
C GLY A 314 -12.32 19.23 16.46
N THR A 315 -13.30 19.79 15.77
CA THR A 315 -14.28 19.08 14.95
C THR A 315 -14.25 19.67 13.55
N THR A 316 -14.88 19.04 12.58
CA THR A 316 -14.94 19.58 11.21
C THR A 316 -15.67 20.93 11.15
N GLU A 317 -16.63 21.17 12.05
CA GLU A 317 -17.37 22.43 12.19
C GLU A 317 -16.51 23.55 12.80
N THR A 318 -15.40 23.16 13.42
CA THR A 318 -14.40 24.08 14.00
C THR A 318 -13.06 23.82 13.28
N PRO A 319 -12.85 24.38 12.08
CA PRO A 319 -11.87 23.90 11.12
C PRO A 319 -10.46 23.72 11.67
N GLN A 320 -9.86 22.59 11.36
CA GLN A 320 -8.52 22.10 11.72
C GLN A 320 -8.40 21.72 13.21
N ALA A 321 -7.75 22.52 14.03
CA ALA A 321 -7.65 22.34 15.47
C ALA A 321 -7.90 23.64 16.19
N MET A 322 -8.75 23.64 17.20
CA MET A 322 -9.08 24.79 18.03
C MET A 322 -8.43 24.72 19.42
N ALA A 323 -7.85 23.57 19.76
CA ALA A 323 -7.04 23.43 20.97
C ALA A 323 -5.86 22.49 20.72
N PHE A 324 -4.84 22.64 21.57
CA PHE A 324 -3.63 21.84 21.51
C PHE A 324 -3.04 21.61 22.89
N HIS A 325 -2.34 20.48 23.02
CA HIS A 325 -1.51 20.16 24.15
C HIS A 325 -0.17 19.57 23.68
N GLN A 326 0.94 20.25 23.97
CA GLN A 326 2.27 19.69 23.73
C GLN A 326 2.57 18.70 24.86
N VAL A 327 2.93 17.47 24.49
CA VAL A 327 3.21 16.42 25.47
C VAL A 327 4.68 16.51 25.84
N ASP A 328 4.96 16.96 27.07
CA ASP A 328 6.31 17.11 27.60
C ASP A 328 6.63 15.99 28.62
N GLY A 329 7.78 15.34 28.44
CA GLY A 329 8.27 14.31 29.35
C GLY A 329 7.56 12.96 29.27
N GLN A 330 7.38 12.27 30.39
CA GLN A 330 6.62 11.02 30.49
C GLN A 330 5.11 11.33 30.56
N ALA A 331 4.31 10.67 29.75
CA ALA A 331 2.87 10.82 29.84
C ALA A 331 2.35 10.23 31.16
N ASP A 332 1.64 11.02 31.94
CA ASP A 332 1.02 10.56 33.16
C ASP A 332 -0.09 9.53 32.87
N ASN A 333 -0.27 8.59 33.82
CA ASN A 333 -1.33 7.59 33.74
C ASN A 333 -2.75 8.20 33.72
N ALA A 334 -2.88 9.48 34.04
CA ALA A 334 -4.12 10.24 34.00
C ALA A 334 -4.67 10.48 32.58
N GLY A 335 -3.89 10.16 31.51
CA GLY A 335 -4.21 10.39 30.11
C GLY A 335 -3.74 11.75 29.59
N ILE A 336 -3.67 11.89 28.26
CA ILE A 336 -3.17 13.11 27.60
C ILE A 336 -4.34 14.10 27.45
N PRO A 337 -4.22 15.34 27.94
CA PRO A 337 -5.28 16.36 27.84
C PRO A 337 -5.55 16.80 26.39
N LEU A 338 -6.72 17.41 26.16
CA LEU A 338 -7.03 18.15 24.92
C LEU A 338 -6.25 19.46 24.85
N GLY A 339 -5.87 19.97 26.00
CA GLY A 339 -5.12 21.22 26.12
C GLY A 339 -5.96 22.46 26.32
N LYS A 340 -5.46 23.57 25.78
CA LYS A 340 -6.08 24.90 25.79
C LYS A 340 -6.34 25.36 24.38
N GLY A 341 -7.22 26.37 24.24
CA GLY A 341 -7.49 27.00 22.96
C GLY A 341 -6.22 27.52 22.27
N ILE A 342 -6.17 27.44 20.95
CA ILE A 342 -5.18 28.16 20.15
C ILE A 342 -5.46 29.67 20.21
N ASP A 343 -4.57 30.50 19.66
CA ASP A 343 -4.83 31.94 19.59
C ASP A 343 -6.18 32.18 18.89
N GLY A 344 -7.05 33.02 19.45
CA GLY A 344 -8.38 33.29 18.90
C GLY A 344 -9.41 32.18 19.12
N ALA A 345 -9.12 31.16 19.93
CA ALA A 345 -10.07 30.11 20.28
C ALA A 345 -10.10 29.84 21.79
N GLN A 346 -11.24 29.41 22.30
CA GLN A 346 -11.45 29.02 23.70
C GLN A 346 -12.22 27.71 23.81
N LEU A 347 -11.83 26.84 24.73
CA LEU A 347 -12.64 25.69 25.17
C LEU A 347 -13.43 26.09 26.42
N LEU A 348 -14.73 26.25 26.29
CA LEU A 348 -15.66 26.53 27.38
C LEU A 348 -16.31 25.21 27.82
N VAL A 349 -16.06 24.78 29.06
CA VAL A 349 -16.75 23.60 29.59
C VAL A 349 -17.92 24.08 30.42
N LEU A 350 -19.17 23.76 29.97
CA LEU A 350 -20.39 24.29 30.55
C LEU A 350 -21.27 23.21 31.13
N ASN A 351 -21.94 23.53 32.26
CA ASN A 351 -23.01 22.71 32.83
C ASN A 351 -24.35 22.94 32.07
N ASP A 352 -25.41 22.23 32.47
CA ASP A 352 -26.75 22.35 31.85
C ASP A 352 -27.36 23.75 32.03
N ALA A 353 -26.87 24.55 32.95
CA ALA A 353 -27.29 25.95 33.19
C ALA A 353 -26.46 26.94 32.35
N ASN A 354 -25.62 26.47 31.40
CA ASN A 354 -24.69 27.27 30.58
C ASN A 354 -23.68 28.08 31.42
N GLN A 355 -23.27 27.57 32.58
CA GLN A 355 -22.24 28.18 33.41
C GLN A 355 -20.93 27.42 33.29
N LEU A 356 -19.78 28.10 33.39
CA LEU A 356 -18.48 27.46 33.42
C LEU A 356 -18.39 26.53 34.65
N VAL A 357 -18.00 25.27 34.39
CA VAL A 357 -17.80 24.30 35.48
C VAL A 357 -16.52 24.59 36.27
N GLY A 358 -16.48 24.14 37.52
CA GLY A 358 -15.28 24.17 38.38
C GLY A 358 -14.22 23.16 37.92
N GLU A 359 -13.04 23.22 38.53
CA GLU A 359 -12.00 22.18 38.38
C GLU A 359 -12.55 20.83 38.82
N GLY A 360 -12.35 19.79 37.99
CA GLY A 360 -12.83 18.43 38.25
C GLY A 360 -14.31 18.21 37.99
N GLU A 361 -15.11 19.25 37.78
CA GLU A 361 -16.52 19.12 37.40
C GLU A 361 -16.71 18.79 35.91
N VAL A 362 -17.71 18.00 35.60
CA VAL A 362 -18.01 17.55 34.22
C VAL A 362 -18.99 18.51 33.58
N GLY A 363 -18.72 18.85 32.32
CA GLY A 363 -19.63 19.64 31.48
C GLY A 363 -19.44 19.37 30.01
N GLU A 364 -20.30 19.94 29.16
CA GLU A 364 -20.16 19.92 27.70
C GLU A 364 -19.05 20.90 27.26
N ILE A 365 -18.19 20.46 26.39
CA ILE A 365 -17.18 21.31 25.77
C ILE A 365 -17.80 22.10 24.62
N LEU A 366 -17.77 23.42 24.73
CA LEU A 366 -18.09 24.32 23.64
C LEU A 366 -16.80 24.94 23.11
N ILE A 367 -16.69 25.08 21.78
CA ILE A 367 -15.59 25.80 21.14
C ILE A 367 -16.06 27.20 20.75
N ARG A 368 -15.50 28.20 21.36
CA ARG A 368 -15.73 29.60 21.04
C ARG A 368 -14.61 30.15 20.18
N SER A 369 -14.94 30.65 18.99
CA SER A 369 -13.97 31.29 18.09
C SER A 369 -14.69 32.08 17.01
N PRO A 370 -14.15 33.18 16.51
CA PRO A 370 -14.65 33.85 15.30
C PRO A 370 -14.29 33.09 14.01
N TYR A 371 -13.49 32.02 14.09
CA TYR A 371 -13.01 31.22 12.96
C TYR A 371 -13.73 29.87 12.85
N LEU A 372 -15.01 29.82 13.16
CA LEU A 372 -15.85 28.65 12.98
C LEU A 372 -16.26 28.50 11.51
N SER A 373 -16.75 27.33 11.10
CA SER A 373 -17.37 27.13 9.79
C SER A 373 -18.70 27.91 9.70
N LEU A 374 -19.21 28.10 8.47
CA LEU A 374 -20.47 28.83 8.21
C LEU A 374 -21.71 28.01 8.58
N GLY A 375 -21.55 26.73 8.93
CA GLY A 375 -22.63 25.82 9.29
C GLY A 375 -22.82 24.69 8.29
N TYR A 376 -24.02 24.07 8.32
CA TYR A 376 -24.32 22.88 7.54
C TYR A 376 -24.99 23.26 6.22
N TRP A 377 -24.55 22.64 5.13
CA TRP A 377 -25.10 22.85 3.79
C TRP A 377 -26.56 22.46 3.72
N GLY A 378 -27.41 23.44 3.41
CA GLY A 378 -28.86 23.23 3.25
C GLY A 378 -29.64 22.95 4.54
N ASP A 379 -29.01 23.02 5.73
CA ASP A 379 -29.63 22.72 7.01
C ASP A 379 -29.43 23.87 8.03
N SER A 380 -30.27 24.88 7.90
CA SER A 380 -30.24 26.05 8.79
C SER A 380 -30.74 25.74 10.21
N ALA A 381 -31.60 24.71 10.35
CA ALA A 381 -32.10 24.28 11.67
C ALA A 381 -31.00 23.66 12.50
N LEU A 382 -30.28 22.70 11.94
CA LEU A 382 -29.14 22.09 12.60
C LEU A 382 -28.02 23.11 12.85
N THR A 383 -27.79 24.04 11.91
CA THR A 383 -26.84 25.13 12.09
C THR A 383 -27.20 25.95 13.33
N GLY A 384 -28.44 26.36 13.49
CA GLY A 384 -28.89 27.13 14.65
C GLY A 384 -28.88 26.34 15.96
N GLU A 385 -29.01 25.01 15.90
CA GLU A 385 -28.89 24.12 17.10
C GLU A 385 -27.44 24.03 17.60
N LYS A 386 -26.48 23.92 16.68
CA LYS A 386 -25.09 23.64 17.00
C LYS A 386 -24.23 24.90 17.15
N PHE A 387 -24.49 25.92 16.37
CA PHE A 387 -23.79 27.20 16.42
C PHE A 387 -24.62 28.19 17.22
N VAL A 388 -24.30 28.32 18.49
CA VAL A 388 -25.08 29.11 19.45
C VAL A 388 -24.36 30.41 19.82
N VAL A 389 -25.14 31.46 20.07
CA VAL A 389 -24.58 32.71 20.61
C VAL A 389 -23.93 32.44 21.96
N ASN A 390 -22.76 33.03 22.18
CA ASN A 390 -22.06 32.93 23.47
C ASN A 390 -22.96 33.33 24.62
N PRO A 391 -23.31 32.44 25.56
CA PRO A 391 -24.25 32.73 26.63
C PRO A 391 -23.75 33.78 27.62
N PHE A 392 -22.46 34.08 27.64
CA PHE A 392 -21.87 35.07 28.54
C PHE A 392 -21.88 36.49 28.02
N THR A 393 -21.82 36.64 26.69
CA THR A 393 -21.85 37.97 26.06
C THR A 393 -23.20 38.34 25.47
N GLY A 394 -23.96 37.36 25.01
CA GLY A 394 -25.23 37.58 24.28
C GLY A 394 -25.06 38.29 22.94
N ALA A 395 -23.85 38.54 22.47
CA ALA A 395 -23.57 39.29 21.24
C ALA A 395 -23.76 38.36 20.02
N GLN A 396 -24.56 38.79 19.03
CA GLN A 396 -24.95 37.94 17.87
C GLN A 396 -23.76 37.47 17.03
N GLY A 397 -22.64 38.17 17.01
CA GLY A 397 -21.44 37.78 16.27
C GLY A 397 -20.46 36.96 17.10
N ASP A 398 -20.74 36.70 18.38
CA ASP A 398 -19.89 35.93 19.26
C ASP A 398 -20.47 34.52 19.40
N ILE A 399 -19.95 33.59 18.59
CA ILE A 399 -20.53 32.28 18.41
C ILE A 399 -19.70 31.20 19.11
N CYS A 400 -20.39 30.21 19.68
CA CYS A 400 -19.86 28.97 20.22
C CYS A 400 -20.40 27.78 19.44
N TYR A 401 -19.57 26.81 19.17
CA TYR A 401 -20.01 25.52 18.61
C TYR A 401 -20.19 24.48 19.73
N ARG A 402 -21.35 23.87 19.82
CA ARG A 402 -21.69 22.77 20.74
C ARG A 402 -21.14 21.46 20.23
N THR A 403 -20.06 20.95 20.85
CA THR A 403 -19.37 19.75 20.33
C THR A 403 -20.10 18.44 20.62
N GLY A 404 -20.88 18.39 21.69
CA GLY A 404 -21.42 17.17 22.28
C GLY A 404 -20.37 16.33 23.03
N ASP A 405 -19.12 16.79 23.11
CA ASP A 405 -18.06 16.16 23.89
C ASP A 405 -18.14 16.61 25.35
N LEU A 406 -17.90 15.69 26.30
CA LEU A 406 -17.83 15.99 27.72
C LEU A 406 -16.38 16.16 28.16
N GLY A 407 -16.15 17.11 29.04
CA GLY A 407 -14.83 17.39 29.57
C GLY A 407 -14.85 17.96 30.98
N THR A 408 -13.65 18.20 31.49
CA THR A 408 -13.41 18.85 32.78
C THR A 408 -12.14 19.69 32.72
N TYR A 409 -12.08 20.77 33.50
CA TYR A 409 -10.84 21.54 33.66
C TYR A 409 -9.89 20.84 34.62
N LEU A 410 -8.61 20.77 34.28
CA LEU A 410 -7.52 20.39 35.15
C LEU A 410 -7.01 21.63 35.91
N PRO A 411 -6.24 21.43 37.02
CA PRO A 411 -5.72 22.52 37.84
C PRO A 411 -4.85 23.53 37.07
N ASP A 412 -4.23 23.12 35.99
CA ASP A 412 -3.41 23.92 35.09
C ASP A 412 -4.22 24.66 33.98
N GLY A 413 -5.55 24.49 34.00
CA GLY A 413 -6.48 25.06 33.01
C GLY A 413 -6.55 24.32 31.68
N ASN A 414 -5.87 23.19 31.52
CA ASN A 414 -6.08 22.28 30.40
C ASN A 414 -7.47 21.62 30.51
N VAL A 415 -8.06 21.29 29.36
CA VAL A 415 -9.31 20.50 29.29
C VAL A 415 -8.96 19.03 29.11
N LYS A 416 -9.57 18.15 29.90
CA LYS A 416 -9.50 16.71 29.76
C LYS A 416 -10.79 16.20 29.16
N PHE A 417 -10.68 15.32 28.13
CA PHE A 417 -11.80 14.64 27.50
C PHE A 417 -12.33 13.50 28.38
N LEU A 418 -13.64 13.40 28.54
CA LEU A 418 -14.30 12.39 29.37
C LEU A 418 -15.28 11.49 28.59
N GLY A 419 -15.47 11.75 27.30
CA GLY A 419 -16.40 10.98 26.47
C GLY A 419 -17.38 11.88 25.74
N ARG A 420 -18.46 11.29 25.22
CA ARG A 420 -19.52 12.01 24.50
C ARG A 420 -20.84 11.95 25.23
N ALA A 421 -21.60 13.01 25.12
CA ALA A 421 -22.98 13.09 25.62
C ALA A 421 -23.97 12.37 24.70
N ASP A 422 -23.65 12.22 23.41
CA ASP A 422 -24.50 11.64 22.37
C ASP A 422 -24.03 10.22 21.96
N SER A 423 -24.67 9.66 20.92
CA SER A 423 -24.34 8.33 20.37
C SER A 423 -23.26 8.34 19.31
N GLN A 424 -22.64 9.47 19.02
CA GLN A 424 -21.54 9.55 18.06
C GLN A 424 -20.29 8.85 18.59
N VAL A 425 -19.56 8.21 17.70
CA VAL A 425 -18.30 7.56 18.04
C VAL A 425 -17.20 8.01 17.10
N LYS A 426 -15.97 7.98 17.59
CA LYS A 426 -14.79 8.17 16.74
C LYS A 426 -14.13 6.79 16.54
N ILE A 427 -13.99 6.34 15.29
CA ILE A 427 -13.36 5.08 14.95
C ILE A 427 -12.28 5.35 13.91
N ARG A 428 -11.02 5.04 14.24
CA ARG A 428 -9.86 5.29 13.38
C ARG A 428 -9.73 6.76 12.96
N GLY A 429 -10.17 7.68 13.81
CA GLY A 429 -10.18 9.12 13.54
C GLY A 429 -11.38 9.62 12.73
N HIS A 430 -12.25 8.73 12.27
CA HIS A 430 -13.50 9.10 11.59
C HIS A 430 -14.62 9.29 12.59
N ARG A 431 -15.34 10.41 12.47
CA ARG A 431 -16.55 10.68 13.24
C ARG A 431 -17.71 9.93 12.62
N ILE A 432 -18.35 9.06 13.36
CA ILE A 432 -19.41 8.16 12.89
C ILE A 432 -20.68 8.39 13.69
N GLU A 433 -21.78 8.65 12.99
CA GLU A 433 -23.14 8.61 13.51
C GLU A 433 -23.64 7.18 13.45
N LEU A 434 -23.87 6.55 14.59
CA LEU A 434 -24.40 5.19 14.63
C LEU A 434 -25.77 5.08 13.92
N ALA A 435 -26.57 6.15 13.96
CA ALA A 435 -27.86 6.24 13.28
C ALA A 435 -27.75 6.11 11.75
N GLU A 436 -26.67 6.57 11.12
CA GLU A 436 -26.43 6.37 9.69
C GLU A 436 -26.29 4.88 9.36
N ILE A 437 -25.55 4.15 10.18
CA ILE A 437 -25.35 2.71 10.03
C ILE A 437 -26.67 1.97 10.30
N GLU A 438 -27.39 2.32 11.37
CA GLU A 438 -28.71 1.75 11.71
C GLU A 438 -29.69 1.95 10.56
N SER A 439 -29.74 3.13 9.96
CA SER A 439 -30.57 3.44 8.80
C SER A 439 -30.19 2.61 7.59
N ALA A 440 -28.90 2.48 7.27
CA ALA A 440 -28.42 1.67 6.16
C ALA A 440 -28.76 0.17 6.34
N ILE A 441 -28.66 -0.35 7.56
CA ILE A 441 -29.03 -1.73 7.89
C ILE A 441 -30.54 -1.93 7.80
N THR A 442 -31.34 -1.01 8.33
CA THR A 442 -32.81 -1.12 8.35
C THR A 442 -33.42 -1.02 6.95
N ARG A 443 -32.74 -0.35 6.00
CA ARG A 443 -33.14 -0.34 4.58
C ARG A 443 -32.92 -1.68 3.87
N GLN A 444 -32.19 -2.61 4.47
CA GLN A 444 -31.96 -3.92 3.86
C GLN A 444 -33.19 -4.80 3.93
N PRO A 445 -33.47 -5.56 2.86
CA PRO A 445 -34.61 -6.48 2.86
C PRO A 445 -34.55 -7.45 4.06
N ARG A 446 -35.71 -7.70 4.69
CA ARG A 446 -35.87 -8.62 5.83
C ARG A 446 -35.36 -8.11 7.18
N ILE A 447 -34.78 -6.93 7.29
CA ILE A 447 -34.44 -6.32 8.57
C ILE A 447 -35.59 -5.43 9.04
N LYS A 448 -36.10 -5.75 10.22
CA LYS A 448 -37.21 -5.00 10.82
C LYS A 448 -36.76 -3.88 11.72
N GLN A 449 -35.68 -4.11 12.47
CA GLN A 449 -35.13 -3.17 13.42
C GLN A 449 -33.65 -3.42 13.62
N CYS A 450 -32.88 -2.36 13.85
CA CYS A 450 -31.44 -2.45 14.13
C CYS A 450 -31.05 -1.41 15.18
N VAL A 451 -30.10 -1.79 16.03
CA VAL A 451 -29.41 -0.92 16.97
C VAL A 451 -27.92 -1.19 16.84
N VAL A 452 -27.14 -0.14 16.64
CA VAL A 452 -25.69 -0.25 16.54
C VAL A 452 -25.04 0.32 17.80
N LEU A 453 -24.13 -0.43 18.38
CA LEU A 453 -23.32 0.02 19.52
C LEU A 453 -21.83 -0.03 19.17
N ALA A 454 -21.10 0.94 19.74
CA ALA A 454 -19.66 0.89 19.76
C ALA A 454 -19.21 0.20 21.06
N ASN A 455 -18.45 -0.87 20.94
CA ASN A 455 -17.86 -1.53 22.10
C ASN A 455 -16.49 -0.88 22.41
N HIS A 456 -16.38 -0.29 23.60
CA HIS A 456 -15.20 0.36 24.13
C HIS A 456 -14.34 -0.56 25.01
N ASP A 457 -14.76 -1.78 25.31
CA ASP A 457 -14.08 -2.71 26.23
C ASP A 457 -12.85 -3.38 25.60
N ALA A 458 -12.65 -3.20 24.30
CA ALA A 458 -11.45 -3.65 23.59
C ALA A 458 -10.49 -2.48 23.32
N PRO A 459 -9.19 -2.72 23.11
CA PRO A 459 -8.20 -1.68 22.78
C PRO A 459 -8.51 -0.91 21.49
N MET A 460 -9.40 -1.41 20.66
CA MET A 460 -9.95 -0.74 19.47
C MET A 460 -11.47 -0.77 19.52
N ILE A 461 -12.07 0.41 19.35
CA ILE A 461 -13.53 0.55 19.28
C ILE A 461 -14.06 -0.25 18.08
N ARG A 462 -15.07 -1.11 18.33
CA ARG A 462 -15.72 -1.93 17.32
C ARG A 462 -17.21 -1.69 17.27
N LEU A 463 -17.76 -1.67 16.05
CA LEU A 463 -19.21 -1.58 15.85
C LEU A 463 -19.85 -2.97 15.93
N VAL A 464 -20.91 -3.07 16.69
CA VAL A 464 -21.76 -4.26 16.80
C VAL A 464 -23.19 -3.86 16.43
N ALA A 465 -23.78 -4.54 15.47
CA ALA A 465 -25.16 -4.33 15.06
C ALA A 465 -26.07 -5.42 15.65
N TYR A 466 -27.04 -5.02 16.46
CA TYR A 466 -28.09 -5.89 16.99
C TYR A 466 -29.30 -5.74 16.08
N CYS A 467 -29.66 -6.81 15.39
CA CYS A 467 -30.70 -6.80 14.36
C CYS A 467 -31.87 -7.68 14.71
N VAL A 468 -33.07 -7.22 14.42
CA VAL A 468 -34.30 -8.05 14.39
C VAL A 468 -34.63 -8.28 12.93
N ALA A 469 -34.59 -9.54 12.50
CA ALA A 469 -34.89 -9.93 11.13
C ALA A 469 -36.22 -10.68 11.03
N GLU A 470 -36.99 -10.46 9.95
CA GLU A 470 -38.25 -11.19 9.68
C GLU A 470 -37.97 -12.62 9.21
N GLN A 471 -36.82 -12.87 8.62
CA GLN A 471 -36.35 -14.17 8.16
C GLN A 471 -34.82 -14.27 8.40
N PRO A 472 -34.29 -15.47 8.53
CA PRO A 472 -32.81 -15.61 8.66
C PRO A 472 -32.05 -14.92 7.54
N VAL A 473 -31.14 -14.06 7.92
CA VAL A 473 -30.25 -13.32 7.01
C VAL A 473 -28.82 -13.66 7.37
N ALA A 474 -27.99 -13.99 6.37
CA ALA A 474 -26.58 -14.24 6.61
C ALA A 474 -25.82 -12.91 6.86
N SER A 475 -25.01 -12.87 7.91
CA SER A 475 -24.16 -11.69 8.24
C SER A 475 -23.26 -11.27 7.07
N THR A 476 -22.81 -12.21 6.25
CA THR A 476 -22.02 -11.96 5.04
C THR A 476 -22.79 -11.18 3.99
N GLN A 477 -24.06 -11.50 3.76
CA GLN A 477 -24.92 -10.78 2.81
C GLN A 477 -25.17 -9.34 3.25
N LEU A 478 -25.44 -9.12 4.55
CA LEU A 478 -25.57 -7.76 5.11
C LEU A 478 -24.28 -6.97 4.95
N ARG A 479 -23.17 -7.59 5.23
CA ARG A 479 -21.85 -6.94 5.11
C ARG A 479 -21.55 -6.52 3.67
N GLU A 480 -21.77 -7.41 2.70
CA GLU A 480 -21.60 -7.11 1.27
C GLU A 480 -22.52 -5.97 0.82
N ALA A 481 -23.78 -6.01 1.23
CA ALA A 481 -24.75 -4.96 0.90
C ALA A 481 -24.37 -3.59 1.51
N LEU A 482 -23.84 -3.58 2.72
CA LEU A 482 -23.39 -2.36 3.40
C LEU A 482 -22.07 -1.84 2.82
N ALA A 483 -21.14 -2.71 2.45
CA ALA A 483 -19.87 -2.31 1.82
C ALA A 483 -20.07 -1.60 0.48
N GLY A 484 -21.19 -1.85 -0.22
CA GLY A 484 -21.59 -1.10 -1.41
C GLY A 484 -22.16 0.30 -1.15
N GLN A 485 -22.45 0.65 0.11
CA GLN A 485 -23.15 1.90 0.49
C GLN A 485 -22.35 2.75 1.48
N LEU A 486 -21.66 2.10 2.43
CA LEU A 486 -20.91 2.75 3.51
C LEU A 486 -19.42 2.51 3.36
N PRO A 487 -18.58 3.47 3.77
CA PRO A 487 -17.14 3.25 3.91
C PRO A 487 -16.84 2.09 4.86
N ASP A 488 -15.71 1.39 4.66
CA ASP A 488 -15.32 0.20 5.41
C ASP A 488 -15.30 0.41 6.94
N TYR A 489 -14.89 1.60 7.39
CA TYR A 489 -14.84 1.93 8.81
C TYR A 489 -16.22 2.09 9.47
N MET A 490 -17.29 2.18 8.68
CA MET A 490 -18.70 2.24 9.16
C MET A 490 -19.40 0.88 9.11
N VAL A 491 -18.83 -0.13 8.46
CA VAL A 491 -19.45 -1.46 8.39
C VAL A 491 -19.25 -2.20 9.70
N PRO A 492 -20.35 -2.65 10.39
CA PRO A 492 -20.23 -3.34 11.67
C PRO A 492 -19.36 -4.59 11.58
N ALA A 493 -18.46 -4.74 12.57
CA ALA A 493 -17.61 -5.92 12.70
C ALA A 493 -18.42 -7.18 13.01
N LEU A 494 -19.56 -7.02 13.72
CA LEU A 494 -20.40 -8.13 14.16
C LEU A 494 -21.88 -7.78 14.00
N PHE A 495 -22.67 -8.77 13.55
CA PHE A 495 -24.14 -8.72 13.50
C PHE A 495 -24.70 -9.77 14.45
N VAL A 496 -25.51 -9.34 15.42
CA VAL A 496 -26.19 -10.17 16.41
C VAL A 496 -27.68 -10.14 16.11
N PHE A 497 -28.26 -11.30 15.80
CA PHE A 497 -29.68 -11.39 15.52
C PHE A 497 -30.44 -11.70 16.80
N LEU A 498 -31.47 -10.91 17.08
CA LEU A 498 -32.34 -11.01 18.25
C LEU A 498 -33.80 -11.23 17.81
N GLU A 499 -34.59 -11.82 18.67
CA GLU A 499 -36.06 -11.91 18.46
C GLU A 499 -36.71 -10.54 18.63
N ALA A 500 -36.22 -9.73 19.56
CA ALA A 500 -36.66 -8.36 19.82
C ALA A 500 -35.52 -7.52 20.45
N ILE A 501 -35.50 -6.22 20.20
CA ILE A 501 -34.61 -5.27 20.90
C ILE A 501 -35.20 -5.07 22.32
N PRO A 502 -34.43 -5.28 23.39
CA PRO A 502 -34.88 -5.07 24.76
C PRO A 502 -35.15 -3.58 25.02
N LEU A 503 -36.26 -3.29 25.66
CA LEU A 503 -36.68 -1.94 26.02
C LEU A 503 -36.75 -1.75 27.54
N THR A 504 -36.40 -0.58 28.00
CA THR A 504 -36.65 -0.16 29.40
C THR A 504 -38.15 0.01 29.66
N PRO A 505 -38.61 0.08 30.93
CA PRO A 505 -40.02 0.36 31.26
C PRO A 505 -40.59 1.64 30.63
N ASN A 506 -39.72 2.58 30.28
CA ASN A 506 -40.08 3.84 29.63
C ASN A 506 -40.03 3.78 28.09
N GLY A 507 -39.91 2.58 27.48
CA GLY A 507 -39.92 2.38 26.05
C GLY A 507 -38.61 2.74 25.33
N LYS A 508 -37.52 3.07 26.04
CA LYS A 508 -36.20 3.32 25.45
C LYS A 508 -35.42 2.01 25.33
N ILE A 509 -34.47 1.94 24.39
CA ILE A 509 -33.59 0.77 24.22
C ILE A 509 -32.80 0.53 25.51
N ASP A 510 -32.90 -0.68 26.06
CA ASP A 510 -32.12 -1.12 27.20
C ASP A 510 -30.76 -1.68 26.73
N LYS A 511 -29.77 -0.81 26.62
CA LYS A 511 -28.40 -1.18 26.20
C LYS A 511 -27.76 -2.22 27.13
N ARG A 512 -28.15 -2.30 28.41
CA ARG A 512 -27.60 -3.24 29.41
C ARG A 512 -28.16 -4.63 29.26
N ALA A 513 -29.34 -4.75 28.72
CA ALA A 513 -30.03 -6.02 28.48
C ALA A 513 -29.64 -6.64 27.12
N LEU A 514 -28.89 -5.94 26.26
CA LEU A 514 -28.35 -6.50 25.02
C LEU A 514 -27.25 -7.52 25.34
N PRO A 515 -27.18 -8.65 24.58
CA PRO A 515 -26.18 -9.68 24.83
C PRO A 515 -24.76 -9.09 24.78
N ALA A 516 -23.96 -9.34 25.82
CA ALA A 516 -22.55 -8.97 25.84
C ALA A 516 -21.79 -9.92 24.90
N VAL A 517 -21.39 -9.44 23.73
CA VAL A 517 -20.82 -10.27 22.66
C VAL A 517 -19.35 -10.64 22.93
N PHE A 518 -18.70 -9.94 23.84
CA PHE A 518 -17.28 -10.14 24.16
C PHE A 518 -17.00 -10.63 25.59
N ASP A 519 -18.04 -10.81 26.40
CA ASP A 519 -17.92 -11.22 27.82
C ASP A 519 -18.40 -12.66 28.03
N ASN A 520 -17.80 -13.65 27.36
CA ASN A 520 -18.07 -15.06 27.62
C ASN A 520 -16.97 -15.71 28.47
N SER A 521 -16.81 -15.26 29.71
CA SER A 521 -15.91 -15.91 30.66
C SER A 521 -16.43 -17.23 31.24
N ALA A 522 -17.74 -17.51 31.18
CA ALA A 522 -18.35 -18.68 31.76
C ALA A 522 -18.59 -19.85 30.78
N ALA A 523 -18.81 -19.60 29.48
CA ALA A 523 -19.05 -20.65 28.47
C ALA A 523 -17.72 -21.27 27.93
N THR A 524 -16.59 -20.65 28.22
CA THR A 524 -15.29 -20.94 27.58
C THR A 524 -14.49 -22.06 28.26
N ALA A 525 -14.81 -22.45 29.47
CA ALA A 525 -14.11 -23.55 30.15
C ALA A 525 -14.42 -24.94 29.54
N SER A 526 -15.67 -25.14 29.05
CA SER A 526 -16.06 -26.42 28.41
C SER A 526 -15.63 -26.55 26.96
N ALA A 527 -15.56 -25.40 26.21
CA ALA A 527 -15.22 -25.41 24.78
C ALA A 527 -13.70 -25.56 24.50
N ARG A 528 -12.84 -25.29 25.48
CA ARG A 528 -11.37 -25.44 25.34
C ARG A 528 -10.92 -26.91 25.24
N HIS A 529 -11.68 -27.83 25.78
CA HIS A 529 -11.31 -29.27 25.76
C HIS A 529 -11.51 -29.94 24.39
N ASP A 530 -12.29 -29.33 23.49
CA ASP A 530 -12.62 -29.89 22.16
C ASP A 530 -11.80 -29.32 20.99
N LEU A 531 -10.90 -28.38 21.24
CA LEU A 531 -10.07 -27.80 20.20
C LEU A 531 -8.80 -28.59 19.96
N SER A 532 -8.45 -28.80 18.70
CA SER A 532 -7.15 -29.39 18.34
C SER A 532 -5.99 -28.50 18.80
N PRO A 533 -4.78 -29.06 19.07
CA PRO A 533 -3.62 -28.27 19.46
C PRO A 533 -3.24 -27.16 18.48
N GLN A 534 -3.60 -27.33 17.19
CA GLN A 534 -3.38 -26.36 16.15
C GLN A 534 -4.44 -25.23 16.19
N ALA A 535 -5.70 -25.59 16.41
CA ALA A 535 -6.76 -24.61 16.61
C ALA A 535 -6.48 -23.76 17.86
N GLN A 536 -5.95 -24.37 18.94
CA GLN A 536 -5.53 -23.62 20.12
C GLN A 536 -4.41 -22.63 19.79
N LYS A 537 -3.37 -23.03 19.06
CA LYS A 537 -2.28 -22.13 18.64
C LYS A 537 -2.77 -20.99 17.76
N LEU A 538 -3.68 -21.29 16.82
CA LEU A 538 -4.23 -20.29 15.91
C LEU A 538 -5.14 -19.30 16.67
N THR A 539 -6.02 -19.80 17.56
CA THR A 539 -6.88 -18.94 18.39
C THR A 539 -6.07 -18.09 19.35
N GLU A 540 -5.01 -18.62 19.98
CA GLU A 540 -4.14 -17.83 20.85
C GLU A 540 -3.35 -16.75 20.09
N ALA A 541 -2.85 -17.07 18.90
CA ALA A 541 -2.14 -16.12 18.07
C ALA A 541 -3.08 -15.01 17.57
N TRP A 542 -4.27 -15.37 17.09
CA TRP A 542 -5.25 -14.42 16.63
C TRP A 542 -5.86 -13.60 17.77
N ALA A 543 -6.00 -14.17 18.98
CA ALA A 543 -6.43 -13.41 20.16
C ALA A 543 -5.46 -12.25 20.45
N LYS A 544 -4.14 -12.48 20.33
CA LYS A 544 -3.11 -11.44 20.48
C LYS A 544 -3.17 -10.41 19.36
N ILE A 545 -3.33 -10.84 18.10
CA ILE A 545 -3.38 -9.96 16.93
C ILE A 545 -4.64 -9.10 16.95
N LEU A 546 -5.78 -9.71 17.22
CA LEU A 546 -7.09 -9.06 17.30
C LEU A 546 -7.31 -8.32 18.63
N GLN A 547 -6.39 -8.50 19.58
CA GLN A 547 -6.45 -7.92 20.92
C GLN A 547 -7.77 -8.24 21.64
N VAL A 548 -8.22 -9.48 21.51
CA VAL A 548 -9.41 -10.00 22.20
C VAL A 548 -8.99 -10.98 23.28
N PRO A 549 -9.74 -11.09 24.39
CA PRO A 549 -9.42 -12.04 25.46
C PRO A 549 -9.45 -13.49 24.99
N HIS A 550 -10.29 -13.80 24.02
CA HIS A 550 -10.49 -15.13 23.47
C HIS A 550 -11.02 -15.06 22.02
N VAL A 551 -10.63 -16.03 21.21
CA VAL A 551 -11.12 -16.23 19.83
C VAL A 551 -12.02 -17.47 19.82
N ASP A 552 -13.28 -17.29 19.43
CA ASP A 552 -14.18 -18.42 19.16
C ASP A 552 -13.77 -19.08 17.84
N ALA A 553 -13.42 -20.37 17.91
CA ALA A 553 -12.96 -21.11 16.75
C ALA A 553 -14.03 -21.36 15.67
N ASN A 554 -15.30 -21.13 15.97
CA ASN A 554 -16.40 -21.25 15.01
C ASN A 554 -16.60 -19.98 14.20
N LEU A 555 -15.96 -18.86 14.58
CA LEU A 555 -16.05 -17.60 13.88
C LEU A 555 -14.92 -17.46 12.86
N THR A 556 -15.18 -16.67 11.82
CA THR A 556 -14.21 -16.30 10.78
C THR A 556 -13.34 -15.14 11.24
N PHE A 557 -12.21 -14.86 10.55
CA PHE A 557 -11.37 -13.72 10.86
C PHE A 557 -12.15 -12.40 10.82
N VAL A 558 -13.04 -12.27 9.84
CA VAL A 558 -13.89 -11.08 9.67
C VAL A 558 -14.91 -10.95 10.79
N GLU A 559 -15.58 -12.04 11.20
CA GLU A 559 -16.54 -12.08 12.33
C GLU A 559 -15.87 -11.82 13.67
N LEU A 560 -14.61 -12.19 13.81
CA LEU A 560 -13.78 -11.86 14.98
C LEU A 560 -13.36 -10.39 15.01
N GLY A 561 -13.81 -9.60 14.02
CA GLY A 561 -13.52 -8.17 13.92
C GLY A 561 -12.13 -7.90 13.36
N GLY A 562 -11.58 -8.80 12.58
CA GLY A 562 -10.37 -8.59 11.83
C GLY A 562 -10.53 -7.44 10.83
N ASP A 563 -9.50 -6.61 10.72
CA ASP A 563 -9.45 -5.45 9.84
C ASP A 563 -8.21 -5.49 8.92
N SER A 564 -8.06 -4.51 8.05
CA SER A 564 -6.93 -4.43 7.11
C SER A 564 -5.56 -4.40 7.81
N LEU A 565 -5.47 -3.95 9.03
CA LEU A 565 -4.25 -3.91 9.82
C LEU A 565 -3.94 -5.27 10.45
N SER A 566 -4.92 -5.89 11.08
CA SER A 566 -4.81 -7.22 11.69
C SER A 566 -4.76 -8.33 10.62
N TYR A 567 -5.32 -8.10 9.42
CA TYR A 567 -5.30 -9.02 8.29
C TYR A 567 -3.88 -9.46 7.92
N VAL A 568 -2.95 -8.51 7.78
CA VAL A 568 -1.57 -8.82 7.41
C VAL A 568 -0.88 -9.68 8.48
N GLN A 569 -1.09 -9.36 9.76
CA GLN A 569 -0.48 -10.14 10.84
C GLN A 569 -1.11 -11.54 10.96
N ALA A 570 -2.42 -11.64 10.83
CA ALA A 570 -3.14 -12.91 10.90
C ALA A 570 -2.82 -13.82 9.71
N SER A 571 -2.69 -13.25 8.50
CA SER A 571 -2.29 -14.00 7.31
C SER A 571 -0.88 -14.57 7.43
N MET A 572 0.08 -13.82 7.97
CA MET A 572 1.45 -14.30 8.21
C MET A 572 1.50 -15.45 9.22
N VAL A 573 0.71 -15.37 10.29
CA VAL A 573 0.60 -16.45 11.27
C VAL A 573 -0.04 -17.69 10.64
N LEU A 574 -1.12 -17.47 9.87
CA LEU A 574 -1.82 -18.56 9.18
C LEU A 574 -0.89 -19.24 8.17
N GLU A 575 -0.19 -18.48 7.33
CA GLU A 575 0.77 -18.99 6.36
C GLU A 575 1.91 -19.76 7.04
N THR A 576 2.40 -19.28 8.19
CA THR A 576 3.42 -19.99 8.98
C THR A 576 2.92 -21.34 9.51
N LEU A 577 1.63 -21.45 9.85
CA LEU A 577 1.03 -22.66 10.40
C LEU A 577 0.59 -23.66 9.33
N ILE A 578 0.10 -23.17 8.18
CA ILE A 578 -0.49 -24.00 7.11
C ILE A 578 0.47 -24.17 5.92
N GLY A 579 1.49 -23.29 5.79
CA GLY A 579 2.44 -23.30 4.67
C GLY A 579 1.93 -22.61 3.40
N ARG A 580 0.69 -22.19 3.35
CA ARG A 580 0.07 -21.35 2.29
C ARG A 580 -1.17 -20.66 2.83
N LEU A 581 -1.56 -19.54 2.24
CA LEU A 581 -2.85 -18.91 2.51
C LEU A 581 -3.93 -19.57 1.64
N PRO A 582 -4.99 -20.13 2.23
CA PRO A 582 -6.17 -20.57 1.49
C PRO A 582 -6.89 -19.38 0.83
N ASP A 583 -7.50 -19.60 -0.33
CA ASP A 583 -8.38 -18.61 -0.93
C ASP A 583 -9.53 -18.30 0.03
N ARG A 584 -9.80 -16.99 0.26
CA ARG A 584 -10.86 -16.50 1.16
C ARG A 584 -10.76 -16.99 2.61
N TRP A 585 -9.53 -17.18 3.11
CA TRP A 585 -9.29 -17.61 4.50
C TRP A 585 -9.94 -16.69 5.54
N GLU A 586 -10.08 -15.42 5.21
CA GLU A 586 -10.69 -14.40 6.07
C GLU A 586 -12.19 -14.64 6.36
N THR A 587 -12.86 -15.38 5.48
CA THR A 587 -14.27 -15.77 5.60
C THR A 587 -14.45 -17.25 5.95
N THR A 588 -13.37 -17.95 6.29
CA THR A 588 -13.38 -19.35 6.71
C THR A 588 -13.26 -19.43 8.24
N PRO A 589 -14.10 -20.21 8.96
CA PRO A 589 -14.02 -20.35 10.41
C PRO A 589 -12.64 -20.84 10.88
N VAL A 590 -12.17 -20.35 12.03
CA VAL A 590 -10.86 -20.69 12.59
C VAL A 590 -10.69 -22.22 12.77
N ARG A 591 -11.78 -22.91 13.16
CA ARG A 591 -11.79 -24.36 13.32
C ARG A 591 -11.46 -25.07 11.99
N GLU A 592 -12.10 -24.65 10.90
CA GLU A 592 -11.85 -25.20 9.57
C GLU A 592 -10.45 -24.88 9.07
N LEU A 593 -9.97 -23.65 9.29
CA LEU A 593 -8.58 -23.26 8.98
C LEU A 593 -7.58 -24.13 9.76
N ALA A 594 -7.85 -24.42 11.01
CA ALA A 594 -7.00 -25.25 11.84
C ALA A 594 -7.06 -26.74 11.43
N GLU A 595 -8.17 -27.19 10.86
CA GLU A 595 -8.31 -28.54 10.30
C GLU A 595 -7.57 -28.69 8.98
N LEU A 596 -7.42 -27.63 8.20
CA LEU A 596 -6.54 -27.60 7.03
C LEU A 596 -5.07 -27.88 7.40
N THR A 597 -4.66 -27.60 8.65
CA THR A 597 -3.33 -27.94 9.18
C THR A 597 -3.26 -29.40 9.67
N LYS A 598 -4.39 -30.04 9.88
CA LYS A 598 -4.54 -31.44 10.33
C LYS A 598 -4.53 -32.45 9.18
N GLN A 599 -3.92 -32.16 8.05
CA GLN A 599 -3.60 -33.32 7.22
C GLN A 599 -2.66 -34.22 8.03
N PRO A 600 -3.02 -35.48 8.24
CA PRO A 600 -2.19 -36.42 8.96
C PRO A 600 -0.83 -36.37 8.31
N LYS A 601 0.23 -36.71 9.06
CA LYS A 601 1.51 -37.08 8.44
C LYS A 601 1.14 -37.89 7.22
N ALA A 602 1.12 -37.24 6.08
CA ALA A 602 0.62 -37.81 4.85
C ALA A 602 1.42 -39.07 4.68
N SER A 603 0.76 -40.19 4.43
CA SER A 603 1.44 -41.38 3.93
C SER A 603 2.41 -40.85 2.87
N ALA A 604 3.60 -41.44 2.75
CA ALA A 604 4.65 -41.02 1.81
C ALA A 604 4.14 -40.77 0.35
N LEU A 605 2.91 -41.05 0.07
CA LEU A 605 2.19 -41.00 -1.21
C LEU A 605 1.13 -39.88 -1.35
N SER A 606 1.00 -38.95 -0.39
CA SER A 606 0.05 -37.83 -0.60
C SER A 606 0.49 -36.92 -1.76
N LEU A 607 -0.38 -36.73 -2.73
CA LEU A 607 -0.13 -35.84 -3.88
C LEU A 607 -0.16 -34.37 -3.45
N ARG A 608 0.88 -33.62 -3.87
CA ARG A 608 0.95 -32.17 -3.70
C ARG A 608 0.98 -31.48 -5.06
N ALA A 609 0.35 -30.31 -5.18
CA ALA A 609 0.45 -29.51 -6.38
C ALA A 609 1.88 -28.93 -6.48
N MET A 610 2.53 -29.18 -7.61
CA MET A 610 3.80 -28.57 -7.98
C MET A 610 3.58 -27.69 -9.20
N GLU A 611 3.99 -26.41 -9.14
CA GLU A 611 3.88 -25.52 -10.30
C GLU A 611 4.69 -26.08 -11.49
N VAL A 612 4.11 -26.00 -12.70
CA VAL A 612 4.77 -26.53 -13.91
C VAL A 612 6.15 -25.90 -14.16
N PRO A 613 6.36 -24.57 -13.95
CA PRO A 613 7.71 -23.99 -14.08
C PRO A 613 8.74 -24.60 -13.13
N VAL A 614 8.35 -24.97 -11.91
CA VAL A 614 9.23 -25.63 -10.92
C VAL A 614 9.57 -27.04 -11.37
N LEU A 615 8.57 -27.80 -11.80
CA LEU A 615 8.75 -29.16 -12.32
C LEU A 615 9.71 -29.17 -13.53
N LEU A 616 9.46 -28.31 -14.51
CA LEU A 616 10.27 -28.24 -15.73
C LEU A 616 11.70 -27.77 -15.45
N ARG A 617 11.90 -26.88 -14.47
CA ARG A 617 13.24 -26.48 -14.04
C ARG A 617 14.03 -27.67 -13.45
N VAL A 618 13.37 -28.50 -12.64
CA VAL A 618 13.97 -29.71 -12.10
C VAL A 618 14.34 -30.69 -13.20
N VAL A 619 13.41 -30.96 -14.11
CA VAL A 619 13.63 -31.86 -15.26
C VAL A 619 14.79 -31.34 -16.11
N SER A 620 14.80 -30.09 -16.48
CA SER A 620 15.83 -29.49 -17.35
C SER A 620 17.21 -29.59 -16.72
N ILE A 621 17.37 -29.22 -15.43
CA ILE A 621 18.70 -29.27 -14.81
C ILE A 621 19.22 -30.72 -14.65
N ILE A 622 18.36 -31.69 -14.35
CA ILE A 622 18.73 -33.10 -14.33
C ILE A 622 19.20 -33.57 -15.70
N LEU A 623 18.45 -33.22 -16.76
CA LEU A 623 18.80 -33.61 -18.13
C LEU A 623 20.11 -32.96 -18.58
N ILE A 624 20.36 -31.68 -18.25
CA ILE A 624 21.64 -31.00 -18.52
C ILE A 624 22.80 -31.76 -17.85
N VAL A 625 22.65 -32.14 -16.58
CA VAL A 625 23.69 -32.88 -15.85
C VAL A 625 23.94 -34.26 -16.48
N ILE A 626 22.89 -34.97 -16.84
CA ILE A 626 23.00 -36.30 -17.49
C ILE A 626 23.68 -36.17 -18.86
N GLY A 627 23.32 -35.19 -19.66
CA GLY A 627 23.89 -34.90 -20.98
C GLY A 627 25.37 -34.53 -20.90
N HIS A 628 25.75 -33.62 -20.03
CA HIS A 628 27.13 -33.18 -19.84
C HIS A 628 28.03 -34.27 -19.26
N LEU A 629 27.49 -35.20 -18.49
CA LEU A 629 28.25 -36.31 -17.89
C LEU A 629 28.39 -37.50 -18.83
N HIS A 630 27.83 -37.46 -20.03
CA HIS A 630 27.83 -38.53 -21.04
C HIS A 630 27.43 -39.90 -20.44
N VAL A 631 26.36 -39.90 -19.61
CA VAL A 631 25.85 -41.09 -18.89
C VAL A 631 25.41 -42.15 -19.86
N PHE A 632 24.87 -41.75 -20.99
CA PHE A 632 24.44 -42.61 -22.08
C PHE A 632 25.25 -42.31 -23.36
N SER A 633 25.72 -43.35 -24.05
CA SER A 633 26.51 -43.22 -25.27
C SER A 633 25.72 -42.59 -26.42
N ASN A 634 24.43 -42.73 -26.43
CA ASN A 634 23.52 -42.13 -27.42
C ASN A 634 22.47 -41.29 -26.71
N TRP A 635 22.85 -40.07 -26.23
CA TRP A 635 21.93 -39.16 -25.62
C TRP A 635 21.02 -38.57 -26.67
N LEU A 636 19.67 -38.81 -26.55
CA LEU A 636 18.66 -38.48 -27.53
C LEU A 636 17.73 -37.33 -27.09
N ILE A 637 18.05 -36.60 -26.04
CA ILE A 637 17.18 -35.52 -25.51
C ILE A 637 17.93 -34.20 -25.59
N GLY A 638 17.25 -33.15 -26.07
CA GLY A 638 17.75 -31.78 -26.17
C GLY A 638 16.67 -30.76 -25.86
N GLY A 639 16.99 -29.45 -25.89
CA GLY A 639 16.05 -28.34 -25.65
C GLY A 639 15.91 -27.95 -24.18
N GLU A 640 16.60 -28.59 -23.25
CA GLU A 640 16.53 -28.34 -21.80
C GLU A 640 17.00 -26.92 -21.42
N THR A 641 18.00 -26.39 -22.09
CA THR A 641 18.47 -25.00 -21.90
C THR A 641 17.45 -23.99 -22.42
N THR A 642 16.82 -24.29 -23.55
CA THR A 642 15.71 -23.49 -24.12
C THR A 642 14.56 -23.36 -23.11
N VAL A 643 14.20 -24.47 -22.44
CA VAL A 643 13.17 -24.48 -21.38
C VAL A 643 13.58 -23.60 -20.20
N LEU A 644 14.85 -23.62 -19.79
CA LEU A 644 15.32 -22.77 -18.69
C LEU A 644 15.28 -21.28 -19.03
N PHE A 645 15.60 -20.88 -20.27
CA PHE A 645 15.47 -19.50 -20.72
C PHE A 645 14.01 -19.06 -20.76
N LEU A 646 13.12 -19.92 -21.21
CA LEU A 646 11.66 -19.66 -21.22
C LEU A 646 11.13 -19.43 -19.79
N ILE A 647 11.47 -20.30 -18.86
CA ILE A 647 11.09 -20.19 -17.44
C ILE A 647 11.66 -18.90 -16.82
N SER A 648 12.87 -18.50 -17.22
CA SER A 648 13.48 -17.25 -16.79
C SER A 648 12.70 -16.04 -17.30
N GLY A 649 12.15 -16.10 -18.51
CA GLY A 649 11.23 -15.08 -19.06
C GLY A 649 9.92 -14.99 -18.27
N ILE A 650 9.29 -16.12 -17.94
CA ILE A 650 8.09 -16.19 -17.09
C ILE A 650 8.37 -15.58 -15.72
N ALA A 651 9.51 -15.92 -15.11
CA ALA A 651 9.90 -15.38 -13.82
C ALA A 651 10.14 -13.86 -13.86
N LEU A 652 10.79 -13.36 -14.92
CA LEU A 652 11.00 -11.94 -15.14
C LEU A 652 9.67 -11.18 -15.23
N ALA A 653 8.72 -11.69 -16.01
CA ALA A 653 7.40 -11.10 -16.15
C ALA A 653 6.63 -11.12 -14.82
N ARG A 654 6.65 -12.26 -14.11
CA ARG A 654 5.90 -12.46 -12.86
C ARG A 654 6.40 -11.59 -11.71
N PHE A 655 7.71 -11.47 -11.52
CA PHE A 655 8.28 -10.91 -10.29
C PHE A 655 8.91 -9.52 -10.45
N GLN A 656 9.30 -9.14 -11.66
CA GLN A 656 10.10 -7.93 -11.85
C GLN A 656 9.47 -6.91 -12.78
N PHE A 657 8.72 -7.35 -13.79
CA PHE A 657 8.19 -6.46 -14.81
C PHE A 657 7.20 -5.44 -14.23
N LYS A 658 6.26 -5.90 -13.40
CA LYS A 658 5.33 -5.02 -12.69
C LYS A 658 6.05 -4.06 -11.74
N ALA A 659 7.07 -4.53 -11.03
CA ALA A 659 7.86 -3.70 -10.13
C ALA A 659 8.72 -2.65 -10.86
N ILE A 660 9.20 -2.96 -12.08
CA ILE A 660 9.92 -2.01 -12.93
C ILE A 660 8.95 -0.94 -13.46
N ASP A 661 7.73 -1.31 -13.82
CA ASP A 661 6.70 -0.38 -14.27
C ASP A 661 6.26 0.57 -13.15
N GLU A 662 5.90 0.01 -11.99
CA GLU A 662 5.44 0.78 -10.83
C GLU A 662 6.50 1.74 -10.26
N ARG A 663 7.78 1.41 -10.34
CA ARG A 663 8.87 2.20 -9.75
C ARG A 663 9.66 3.03 -10.74
N GLY A 664 9.50 2.82 -12.06
CA GLY A 664 10.32 3.44 -13.08
C GLY A 664 11.83 3.09 -13.00
N ASP A 665 12.21 2.13 -12.15
CA ASP A 665 13.58 1.85 -11.75
C ASP A 665 14.01 0.41 -12.07
N ALA A 666 14.98 0.28 -12.94
CA ALA A 666 15.58 -1.00 -13.33
C ALA A 666 16.50 -1.62 -12.25
N ARG A 667 16.66 -1.00 -11.07
CA ARG A 667 17.53 -1.52 -9.98
C ARG A 667 17.13 -2.90 -9.48
N MET A 668 15.85 -3.24 -9.57
CA MET A 668 15.39 -4.60 -9.23
C MET A 668 16.00 -5.65 -10.16
N LEU A 669 16.16 -5.31 -11.46
CA LEU A 669 16.83 -6.19 -12.41
C LEU A 669 18.33 -6.32 -12.11
N VAL A 670 18.99 -5.25 -11.68
CA VAL A 670 20.38 -5.28 -11.23
C VAL A 670 20.56 -6.26 -10.06
N LYS A 671 19.61 -6.29 -9.11
CA LYS A 671 19.66 -7.29 -8.02
C LYS A 671 19.56 -8.73 -8.56
N SER A 672 18.68 -8.96 -9.52
CA SER A 672 18.55 -10.31 -10.11
C SER A 672 19.76 -10.72 -10.93
N VAL A 673 20.31 -9.80 -11.72
CA VAL A 673 21.58 -10.01 -12.42
C VAL A 673 22.69 -10.30 -11.42
N ALA A 674 22.82 -9.50 -10.36
CA ALA A 674 23.83 -9.67 -9.33
C ALA A 674 23.67 -11.01 -8.58
N SER A 675 22.46 -11.46 -8.32
CA SER A 675 22.20 -12.75 -7.65
C SER A 675 22.69 -13.96 -8.46
N ILE A 676 22.83 -13.82 -9.76
CA ILE A 676 23.35 -14.83 -10.69
C ILE A 676 24.85 -14.60 -10.96
N ALA A 677 25.21 -13.36 -11.30
CA ALA A 677 26.57 -13.03 -11.72
C ALA A 677 27.60 -13.12 -10.59
N VAL A 678 27.26 -12.65 -9.37
CA VAL A 678 28.20 -12.64 -8.25
C VAL A 678 28.61 -14.04 -7.81
N PRO A 679 27.70 -15.01 -7.56
CA PRO A 679 28.10 -16.38 -7.28
C PRO A 679 28.90 -17.03 -8.40
N THR A 680 28.53 -16.77 -9.65
CA THR A 680 29.23 -17.29 -10.82
C THR A 680 30.65 -16.75 -10.92
N LEU A 681 30.86 -15.44 -10.77
CA LEU A 681 32.17 -14.82 -10.81
C LEU A 681 33.06 -15.31 -9.67
N LEU A 682 32.54 -15.36 -8.44
CA LEU A 682 33.32 -15.86 -7.30
C LEU A 682 33.71 -17.34 -7.49
N TYR A 683 32.81 -18.12 -8.00
CA TYR A 683 33.10 -19.54 -8.30
C TYR A 683 34.13 -19.67 -9.44
N THR A 684 33.98 -18.86 -10.50
CA THR A 684 34.92 -18.83 -11.64
C THR A 684 36.32 -18.41 -11.17
N VAL A 685 36.44 -17.35 -10.37
CA VAL A 685 37.72 -16.91 -9.80
C VAL A 685 38.35 -18.04 -8.97
N LEU A 686 37.55 -18.64 -8.07
CA LEU A 686 38.05 -19.72 -7.21
C LEU A 686 38.57 -20.90 -8.03
N THR A 687 37.82 -21.34 -9.04
CA THR A 687 38.19 -22.46 -9.89
C THR A 687 39.41 -22.15 -10.77
N GLN A 688 39.48 -20.93 -11.35
CA GLN A 688 40.62 -20.52 -12.15
C GLN A 688 41.89 -20.40 -11.31
N CYS A 689 41.79 -19.88 -10.09
CA CYS A 689 42.94 -19.85 -9.15
C CYS A 689 43.40 -21.25 -8.73
N LEU A 690 42.50 -22.22 -8.53
CA LEU A 690 42.82 -23.58 -8.16
C LEU A 690 43.51 -24.37 -9.29
N PHE A 691 43.25 -23.99 -10.55
CA PHE A 691 43.79 -24.66 -11.72
C PHE A 691 44.92 -23.86 -12.41
N ASP A 692 45.34 -22.75 -11.83
CA ASP A 692 46.44 -21.87 -12.29
C ASP A 692 46.27 -21.39 -13.76
N ARG A 693 45.01 -21.14 -14.14
CA ARG A 693 44.63 -20.64 -15.48
C ARG A 693 43.64 -19.50 -15.37
N ILE A 694 44.02 -18.28 -15.74
CA ILE A 694 43.14 -17.13 -15.72
C ILE A 694 42.65 -16.81 -17.14
N HIS A 695 41.36 -16.96 -17.34
CA HIS A 695 40.64 -16.58 -18.55
C HIS A 695 39.80 -15.34 -18.30
N TRP A 696 40.26 -14.15 -18.69
CA TRP A 696 39.58 -12.87 -18.44
C TRP A 696 38.18 -12.78 -19.09
N GLN A 697 37.96 -13.51 -20.19
CA GLN A 697 36.70 -13.59 -20.90
C GLN A 697 35.59 -14.18 -19.98
N SER A 698 35.89 -15.19 -19.21
CA SER A 698 34.94 -15.77 -18.24
C SER A 698 34.70 -14.84 -17.04
N LEU A 699 35.72 -14.03 -16.69
CA LEU A 699 35.56 -13.02 -15.62
C LEU A 699 34.68 -11.82 -16.07
N LEU A 700 34.63 -11.54 -17.36
CA LEU A 700 33.71 -10.53 -17.95
C LEU A 700 32.35 -11.12 -18.36
N LEU A 701 32.12 -12.42 -18.14
CA LEU A 701 30.92 -13.13 -18.57
C LEU A 701 30.64 -13.01 -20.07
N ILE A 702 31.69 -13.10 -20.90
CA ILE A 702 31.66 -13.04 -22.38
C ILE A 702 32.38 -14.20 -23.03
N SER A 703 32.70 -15.26 -22.29
CA SER A 703 33.41 -16.42 -22.84
C SER A 703 32.58 -17.16 -23.89
N ASN A 704 31.27 -17.04 -23.87
CA ASN A 704 30.36 -17.59 -24.84
C ASN A 704 30.57 -17.07 -26.28
N TRP A 705 31.27 -15.93 -26.46
CA TRP A 705 31.64 -15.35 -27.76
C TRP A 705 32.97 -15.86 -28.32
N TYR A 706 33.64 -16.80 -27.61
CA TYR A 706 34.93 -17.37 -28.00
C TYR A 706 34.83 -18.89 -28.20
N PRO A 707 35.66 -19.47 -29.10
CA PRO A 707 35.68 -20.92 -29.28
C PRO A 707 36.00 -21.66 -27.97
N PRO A 708 35.34 -22.81 -27.71
CA PRO A 708 35.52 -23.59 -26.49
C PRO A 708 36.95 -24.02 -26.24
N ASP A 709 37.71 -24.31 -27.29
CA ASP A 709 39.11 -24.75 -27.22
C ASP A 709 40.04 -23.68 -26.63
N LEU A 710 39.67 -22.40 -26.69
CA LEU A 710 40.42 -21.30 -26.10
C LEU A 710 40.12 -21.13 -24.61
N ILE A 711 39.00 -21.60 -24.12
CA ILE A 711 38.47 -21.30 -22.77
C ILE A 711 38.59 -22.53 -21.87
N GLY A 712 38.59 -23.72 -22.45
CA GLY A 712 38.76 -24.97 -21.70
C GLY A 712 37.58 -25.32 -20.79
N PRO A 713 37.78 -26.04 -19.67
CA PRO A 713 36.69 -26.56 -18.84
C PRO A 713 35.90 -25.55 -18.02
N PHE A 714 36.20 -24.23 -18.12
CA PHE A 714 35.58 -23.14 -17.36
C PHE A 714 34.48 -22.45 -18.16
N TYR A 715 33.80 -23.16 -19.01
CA TYR A 715 32.85 -22.61 -19.97
C TYR A 715 31.40 -22.64 -19.46
N TYR A 716 30.92 -21.56 -18.90
CA TYR A 716 29.57 -21.45 -18.33
C TYR A 716 28.60 -20.69 -19.23
N TRP A 717 28.61 -21.00 -20.54
CA TRP A 717 27.93 -20.25 -21.59
C TRP A 717 26.44 -19.97 -21.31
N TYR A 718 25.69 -20.94 -20.72
CA TYR A 718 24.27 -20.74 -20.41
C TYR A 718 24.05 -19.59 -19.43
N ILE A 719 24.88 -19.49 -18.37
CA ILE A 719 24.76 -18.44 -17.36
C ILE A 719 25.17 -17.10 -17.96
N GLU A 720 26.21 -17.07 -18.77
CA GLU A 720 26.70 -15.86 -19.45
C GLU A 720 25.63 -15.32 -20.40
N VAL A 721 25.02 -16.16 -21.21
CA VAL A 721 23.90 -15.79 -22.11
C VAL A 721 22.70 -15.29 -21.31
N LEU A 722 22.36 -15.95 -20.20
CA LEU A 722 21.26 -15.52 -19.34
C LEU A 722 21.48 -14.12 -18.77
N VAL A 723 22.69 -13.84 -18.24
CA VAL A 723 23.07 -12.53 -17.70
C VAL A 723 23.02 -11.45 -18.79
N GLN A 724 23.55 -11.74 -19.97
CA GLN A 724 23.57 -10.82 -21.11
C GLN A 724 22.12 -10.51 -21.56
N MET A 725 21.24 -11.52 -21.67
CA MET A 725 19.84 -11.32 -22.03
C MET A 725 19.09 -10.48 -20.99
N LEU A 726 19.31 -10.72 -19.70
CA LEU A 726 18.72 -9.94 -18.63
C LEU A 726 19.17 -8.46 -18.69
N LEU A 727 20.43 -8.22 -19.02
CA LEU A 727 20.95 -6.87 -19.22
C LEU A 727 20.33 -6.18 -20.44
N ILE A 728 20.19 -6.89 -21.58
CA ILE A 728 19.56 -6.37 -22.80
C ILE A 728 18.10 -6.00 -22.51
N ILE A 729 17.33 -6.92 -21.93
CA ILE A 729 15.93 -6.68 -21.61
C ILE A 729 15.81 -5.53 -20.60
N GLY A 730 16.69 -5.47 -19.60
CA GLY A 730 16.72 -4.37 -18.62
C GLY A 730 16.99 -3.03 -19.25
N LEU A 731 17.90 -2.95 -20.20
CA LEU A 731 18.20 -1.73 -20.95
C LEU A 731 16.95 -1.29 -21.77
N VAL A 732 16.31 -2.21 -22.45
CA VAL A 732 15.09 -1.94 -23.25
C VAL A 732 13.96 -1.46 -22.32
N LEU A 733 13.73 -2.13 -21.18
CA LEU A 733 12.71 -1.77 -20.22
C LEU A 733 13.00 -0.49 -19.44
N SER A 734 14.24 0.00 -19.41
CA SER A 734 14.58 1.30 -18.84
C SER A 734 14.02 2.47 -19.66
N ILE A 735 13.73 2.25 -20.94
CA ILE A 735 13.16 3.25 -21.85
C ILE A 735 11.65 3.38 -21.56
N LYS A 736 11.24 4.49 -20.95
CA LYS A 736 9.85 4.74 -20.52
C LYS A 736 8.84 4.51 -21.64
N ARG A 737 9.10 5.01 -22.86
CA ARG A 737 8.17 4.85 -24.02
C ARG A 737 7.94 3.38 -24.37
N VAL A 738 8.98 2.56 -24.38
CA VAL A 738 8.89 1.13 -24.69
C VAL A 738 8.07 0.43 -23.62
N ARG A 739 8.37 0.71 -22.35
CA ARG A 739 7.65 0.16 -21.21
C ARG A 739 6.16 0.48 -21.25
N THR A 740 5.79 1.75 -21.47
CA THR A 740 4.38 2.17 -21.57
C THR A 740 3.63 1.44 -22.69
N VAL A 741 4.28 1.26 -23.86
CA VAL A 741 3.66 0.52 -24.98
C VAL A 741 3.46 -0.95 -24.61
N ILE A 742 4.45 -1.59 -23.98
CA ILE A 742 4.34 -3.00 -23.59
C ILE A 742 3.23 -3.17 -22.53
N MET A 743 3.11 -2.27 -21.57
CA MET A 743 2.13 -2.37 -20.47
C MET A 743 0.69 -2.10 -20.95
N ALA A 744 0.49 -1.39 -22.05
CA ALA A 744 -0.85 -1.19 -22.64
C ALA A 744 -1.49 -2.50 -23.13
N ASP A 745 -0.72 -3.42 -23.72
CA ASP A 745 -1.17 -4.78 -24.10
C ASP A 745 0.05 -5.73 -24.03
N PRO A 746 0.40 -6.21 -22.80
CA PRO A 746 1.62 -6.98 -22.60
C PRO A 746 1.69 -8.25 -23.46
N PHE A 747 0.57 -8.97 -23.60
CA PHE A 747 0.55 -10.21 -24.37
C PHE A 747 0.89 -9.98 -25.84
N ARG A 748 0.16 -9.06 -26.51
CA ARG A 748 0.37 -8.82 -27.94
C ARG A 748 1.73 -8.20 -28.23
N CYS A 749 2.16 -7.24 -27.43
CA CYS A 749 3.46 -6.58 -27.61
C CYS A 749 4.61 -7.57 -27.45
N LEU A 750 4.59 -8.40 -26.40
CA LEU A 750 5.66 -9.38 -26.17
C LEU A 750 5.63 -10.51 -27.21
N LEU A 751 4.47 -10.96 -27.64
CA LEU A 751 4.35 -11.98 -28.69
C LEU A 751 4.89 -11.46 -30.04
N THR A 752 4.56 -10.22 -30.38
CA THR A 752 5.08 -9.56 -31.61
C THR A 752 6.59 -9.34 -31.52
N ALA A 753 7.09 -8.95 -30.34
CA ALA A 753 8.52 -8.80 -30.09
C ALA A 753 9.28 -10.13 -30.22
N ALA A 754 8.72 -11.23 -29.72
CA ALA A 754 9.33 -12.56 -29.88
C ALA A 754 9.44 -12.96 -31.35
N CYS A 755 8.39 -12.70 -32.16
CA CYS A 755 8.43 -12.93 -33.59
C CYS A 755 9.48 -12.07 -34.34
N ALA A 756 9.52 -10.77 -34.00
CA ALA A 756 10.50 -9.84 -34.58
C ALA A 756 11.93 -10.23 -34.25
N LEU A 757 12.19 -10.66 -33.00
CA LEU A 757 13.51 -11.12 -32.54
C LEU A 757 13.92 -12.42 -33.25
N LEU A 758 13.00 -13.35 -33.48
CA LEU A 758 13.29 -14.55 -34.27
C LEU A 758 13.66 -14.19 -35.72
N VAL A 759 12.89 -13.31 -36.36
CA VAL A 759 13.20 -12.84 -37.72
C VAL A 759 14.57 -12.16 -37.78
N ALA A 760 14.87 -11.31 -36.77
CA ALA A 760 16.18 -10.66 -36.67
C ALA A 760 17.31 -11.68 -36.48
N ASP A 761 17.12 -12.72 -35.67
CA ASP A 761 18.12 -13.79 -35.50
C ASP A 761 18.35 -14.57 -36.80
N VAL A 762 17.29 -14.92 -37.50
CA VAL A 762 17.39 -15.55 -38.83
C VAL A 762 18.16 -14.68 -39.80
N LEU A 763 17.85 -13.39 -39.91
CA LEU A 763 18.52 -12.47 -40.81
C LEU A 763 20.01 -12.27 -40.44
N LEU A 764 20.31 -12.15 -39.15
CA LEU A 764 21.70 -12.04 -38.67
C LEU A 764 22.51 -13.31 -39.01
N ASN A 765 21.93 -14.48 -38.87
CA ASN A 765 22.61 -15.74 -39.20
C ASN A 765 22.81 -15.88 -40.75
N LEU A 766 21.87 -15.41 -41.54
CA LEU A 766 22.00 -15.49 -43.01
C LEU A 766 23.00 -14.48 -43.59
N TRP A 767 23.21 -13.33 -42.93
CA TRP A 767 23.92 -12.20 -43.52
C TRP A 767 25.25 -11.85 -42.85
N VAL A 768 25.42 -12.21 -41.58
CA VAL A 768 26.57 -11.74 -40.76
C VAL A 768 27.45 -12.89 -40.27
N PHE A 769 26.86 -13.99 -39.89
CA PHE A 769 27.58 -15.13 -39.27
C PHE A 769 27.68 -16.27 -40.31
N ASP A 770 28.74 -16.25 -41.12
CA ASP A 770 29.07 -17.38 -42.02
C ASP A 770 29.57 -18.55 -41.13
N ALA A 771 28.73 -19.55 -40.90
CA ALA A 771 29.03 -20.86 -40.29
C ALA A 771 30.01 -20.86 -39.09
N ALA A 772 29.76 -19.99 -38.11
CA ALA A 772 30.62 -19.97 -36.94
C ALA A 772 30.20 -21.05 -35.91
N PRO A 773 31.16 -21.76 -35.25
CA PRO A 773 30.89 -22.75 -34.20
C PRO A 773 30.21 -22.17 -32.92
N LEU A 774 29.84 -20.89 -32.93
CA LEU A 774 29.29 -20.14 -31.80
C LEU A 774 27.77 -19.96 -31.89
N TYR A 775 27.14 -20.36 -32.99
CA TYR A 775 25.75 -20.11 -33.34
C TYR A 775 24.76 -20.37 -32.20
N ASN A 776 24.88 -21.46 -31.46
CA ASN A 776 23.94 -21.87 -30.40
C ASN A 776 24.30 -21.37 -28.97
N ARG A 777 25.21 -20.38 -28.84
CA ARG A 777 25.73 -19.92 -27.54
C ARG A 777 25.70 -18.39 -27.38
N VAL A 778 24.94 -17.71 -28.22
CA VAL A 778 24.85 -16.24 -28.25
C VAL A 778 23.47 -15.75 -27.81
N PRO A 779 23.37 -14.58 -27.13
CA PRO A 779 22.13 -14.09 -26.55
C PRO A 779 21.00 -13.92 -27.56
N GLN A 780 21.31 -13.44 -28.77
CA GLN A 780 20.29 -13.17 -29.78
C GLN A 780 19.51 -14.42 -30.18
N HIS A 781 20.13 -15.61 -30.14
CA HIS A 781 19.50 -16.85 -30.47
C HIS A 781 18.39 -17.26 -29.47
N TYR A 782 18.53 -16.94 -28.19
CA TYR A 782 17.58 -17.30 -27.15
C TYR A 782 16.67 -16.15 -26.68
N LEU A 783 16.92 -14.94 -27.18
CA LEU A 783 16.17 -13.77 -26.74
C LEU A 783 14.68 -13.88 -27.10
N ALA A 784 14.37 -14.39 -28.29
CA ALA A 784 13.00 -14.67 -28.74
C ALA A 784 12.28 -15.64 -27.79
N VAL A 785 12.99 -16.70 -27.34
CA VAL A 785 12.47 -17.70 -26.39
C VAL A 785 12.16 -17.08 -25.02
N MET A 786 13.07 -16.26 -24.51
CA MET A 786 12.88 -15.60 -23.21
C MET A 786 11.71 -14.62 -23.26
N VAL A 787 11.56 -13.83 -24.34
CA VAL A 787 10.45 -12.90 -24.53
C VAL A 787 9.12 -13.66 -24.75
N LEU A 788 9.14 -14.83 -25.42
CA LEU A 788 7.98 -15.71 -25.49
C LEU A 788 7.56 -16.20 -24.11
N GLY A 789 8.52 -16.54 -23.24
CA GLY A 789 8.24 -16.88 -21.85
C GLY A 789 7.54 -15.73 -21.10
N MET A 790 7.97 -14.49 -21.31
CA MET A 790 7.28 -13.31 -20.77
C MET A 790 5.85 -13.19 -21.31
N ALA A 791 5.61 -13.42 -22.61
CA ALA A 791 4.28 -13.38 -23.21
C ALA A 791 3.36 -14.47 -22.64
N ILE A 792 3.86 -15.67 -22.41
CA ILE A 792 3.10 -16.80 -21.84
C ILE A 792 2.56 -16.44 -20.44
N HIS A 793 3.29 -15.69 -19.66
CA HIS A 793 2.82 -15.23 -18.33
C HIS A 793 1.52 -14.41 -18.43
N TYR A 794 1.32 -13.64 -19.50
CA TYR A 794 0.14 -12.80 -19.73
C TYR A 794 -0.94 -13.49 -20.59
N ALA A 795 -0.80 -14.78 -20.93
CA ALA A 795 -1.77 -15.54 -21.70
C ALA A 795 -2.93 -16.04 -20.82
N GLU A 796 -3.93 -15.20 -20.55
CA GLU A 796 -5.06 -15.54 -19.67
C GLU A 796 -6.22 -16.19 -20.43
N SER A 797 -6.60 -15.63 -21.58
CA SER A 797 -7.72 -16.15 -22.38
C SER A 797 -7.31 -17.36 -23.24
N THR A 798 -8.29 -18.21 -23.59
CA THR A 798 -8.07 -19.37 -24.47
C THR A 798 -7.48 -18.96 -25.82
N THR A 799 -7.92 -17.83 -26.37
CA THR A 799 -7.38 -17.31 -27.66
C THR A 799 -5.91 -16.92 -27.52
N GLN A 800 -5.52 -16.27 -26.39
CA GLN A 800 -4.13 -15.92 -26.13
C GLN A 800 -3.27 -17.18 -25.92
N LYS A 801 -3.77 -18.20 -25.25
CA LYS A 801 -3.08 -19.49 -25.09
C LYS A 801 -2.83 -20.19 -26.43
N TRP A 802 -3.81 -20.19 -27.32
CA TRP A 802 -3.61 -20.68 -28.69
C TRP A 802 -2.59 -19.84 -29.46
N GLY A 803 -2.64 -18.50 -29.35
CA GLY A 803 -1.64 -17.62 -29.95
C GLY A 803 -0.22 -17.90 -29.45
N ALA A 804 -0.05 -18.08 -28.12
CA ALA A 804 1.23 -18.48 -27.55
C ALA A 804 1.69 -19.87 -28.01
N SER A 805 0.77 -20.84 -28.14
CA SER A 805 1.08 -22.19 -28.64
C SER A 805 1.54 -22.18 -30.09
N VAL A 806 0.86 -21.43 -30.96
CA VAL A 806 1.27 -21.27 -32.36
C VAL A 806 2.64 -20.59 -32.45
N MET A 807 2.84 -19.52 -31.70
CA MET A 807 4.15 -18.82 -31.64
C MET A 807 5.26 -19.74 -31.14
N ALA A 808 4.98 -20.63 -30.18
CA ALA A 808 5.94 -21.63 -29.73
C ALA A 808 6.41 -22.56 -30.87
N VAL A 809 5.47 -23.02 -31.72
CA VAL A 809 5.81 -23.82 -32.90
C VAL A 809 6.66 -23.02 -33.88
N VAL A 810 6.33 -21.73 -34.08
CA VAL A 810 7.09 -20.85 -34.99
C VAL A 810 8.50 -20.58 -34.45
N VAL A 811 8.63 -20.27 -33.17
CA VAL A 811 9.95 -19.97 -32.56
C VAL A 811 10.84 -21.24 -32.54
N ILE A 812 10.33 -22.36 -32.04
CA ILE A 812 11.13 -23.59 -31.97
C ILE A 812 11.42 -24.13 -33.37
N GLY A 813 10.42 -24.14 -34.28
CA GLY A 813 10.63 -24.54 -35.66
C GLY A 813 11.59 -23.64 -36.42
N GLY A 814 11.60 -22.33 -36.15
CA GLY A 814 12.56 -21.38 -36.72
C GLY A 814 13.99 -21.66 -36.23
N LEU A 815 14.16 -21.89 -34.96
CA LEU A 815 15.47 -22.28 -34.41
C LEU A 815 15.98 -23.60 -34.98
N ASP A 816 15.10 -24.59 -35.14
CA ASP A 816 15.46 -25.86 -35.78
C ASP A 816 15.83 -25.69 -37.24
N THR A 817 15.13 -24.80 -37.95
CA THR A 817 15.43 -24.52 -39.35
C THR A 817 16.82 -23.91 -39.53
N LEU A 818 17.20 -22.99 -38.63
CA LEU A 818 18.56 -22.43 -38.58
C LEU A 818 19.63 -23.49 -38.29
N ALA A 819 19.36 -24.40 -37.34
CA ALA A 819 20.27 -25.49 -37.04
C ALA A 819 20.41 -26.48 -38.23
N ILE A 820 19.36 -26.74 -38.98
CA ILE A 820 19.40 -27.55 -40.20
C ILE A 820 20.21 -26.86 -41.30
N ALA A 821 20.05 -25.54 -41.45
CA ALA A 821 20.81 -24.76 -42.43
C ALA A 821 22.33 -24.78 -42.16
N ASP A 822 22.70 -24.76 -40.89
CA ASP A 822 24.10 -24.77 -40.45
C ASP A 822 24.73 -26.19 -40.53
N LEU A 823 24.06 -27.20 -40.02
CA LEU A 823 24.61 -28.56 -39.89
C LEU A 823 24.31 -29.47 -41.09
N GLY A 824 23.37 -29.12 -41.93
CA GLY A 824 22.82 -29.96 -42.97
C GLY A 824 21.83 -31.00 -42.43
N TRP A 825 20.84 -31.39 -43.27
CA TRP A 825 19.74 -32.30 -42.84
C TRP A 825 20.18 -33.65 -42.25
N GLN A 826 21.18 -34.25 -42.86
CA GLN A 826 21.63 -35.59 -42.41
C GLN A 826 22.33 -35.51 -41.05
N GLN A 827 23.19 -34.52 -40.89
CA GLN A 827 23.95 -34.32 -39.64
C GLN A 827 23.04 -33.78 -38.51
N TRP A 828 22.05 -32.93 -38.86
CA TRP A 828 21.02 -32.51 -37.91
C TRP A 828 20.21 -33.74 -37.43
N LEU A 829 19.74 -34.60 -38.36
CA LEU A 829 18.96 -35.80 -37.99
C LEU A 829 19.78 -36.81 -37.13
N GLN A 830 21.06 -36.92 -37.40
CA GLN A 830 21.96 -37.79 -36.62
C GLN A 830 22.27 -37.23 -35.25
N ASN A 831 22.31 -35.88 -35.09
CA ASN A 831 22.60 -35.20 -33.84
C ASN A 831 21.33 -34.70 -33.14
N LYS A 832 20.17 -34.75 -33.79
CA LYS A 832 18.92 -34.30 -33.21
C LYS A 832 18.41 -35.30 -32.21
N HIS A 833 18.34 -34.84 -31.04
CA HIS A 833 17.69 -35.46 -29.90
C HIS A 833 16.20 -35.09 -29.87
N ILE A 834 15.41 -35.83 -29.11
CA ILE A 834 14.03 -35.49 -28.84
C ILE A 834 14.02 -34.11 -28.15
N ASP A 835 13.52 -33.08 -28.86
CA ASP A 835 13.46 -31.71 -28.29
C ASP A 835 12.29 -31.60 -27.33
N ILE A 836 12.60 -31.37 -26.05
CA ILE A 836 11.60 -31.20 -25.01
C ILE A 836 11.04 -29.76 -24.93
N ALA A 837 11.57 -28.80 -25.68
CA ALA A 837 11.18 -27.39 -25.57
C ALA A 837 9.71 -27.20 -25.95
N LEU A 838 9.26 -27.74 -27.08
CA LEU A 838 7.89 -27.58 -27.52
C LEU A 838 6.86 -28.24 -26.57
N PRO A 839 7.01 -29.51 -26.14
CA PRO A 839 6.14 -30.08 -25.10
C PRO A 839 6.15 -29.29 -23.79
N ALA A 840 7.31 -28.81 -23.36
CA ALA A 840 7.43 -28.02 -22.15
C ALA A 840 6.68 -26.68 -22.26
N ILE A 841 6.75 -25.99 -23.42
CA ILE A 841 6.02 -24.75 -23.66
C ILE A 841 4.51 -25.01 -23.61
N LEU A 842 4.03 -26.06 -24.25
CA LEU A 842 2.61 -26.43 -24.21
C LEU A 842 2.14 -26.70 -22.78
N LEU A 843 2.95 -27.41 -21.99
CA LEU A 843 2.65 -27.61 -20.55
C LEU A 843 2.57 -26.28 -19.80
N LEU A 844 3.49 -25.34 -20.04
CA LEU A 844 3.50 -24.02 -19.39
C LEU A 844 2.29 -23.15 -19.78
N VAL A 845 1.82 -23.26 -21.02
CA VAL A 845 0.66 -22.51 -21.52
C VAL A 845 -0.66 -23.04 -20.95
N TRP A 846 -0.80 -24.37 -20.87
CA TRP A 846 -2.09 -25.01 -20.59
C TRP A 846 -2.25 -25.53 -19.16
N LEU A 847 -1.17 -25.77 -18.43
CA LEU A 847 -1.19 -26.32 -17.06
C LEU A 847 -0.52 -25.36 -16.08
N LYS A 848 -1.19 -25.07 -14.97
CA LYS A 848 -0.62 -24.26 -13.88
C LYS A 848 0.21 -25.12 -12.93
N SER A 849 -0.27 -26.30 -12.59
CA SER A 849 0.37 -27.23 -11.66
C SER A 849 0.07 -28.68 -11.98
N VAL A 850 0.91 -29.58 -11.50
CA VAL A 850 0.77 -31.04 -11.60
C VAL A 850 0.79 -31.63 -10.20
N ALA A 851 -0.05 -32.62 -9.97
CA ALA A 851 -0.06 -33.34 -8.68
C ALA A 851 1.07 -34.35 -8.65
N VAL A 852 2.00 -34.22 -7.70
CA VAL A 852 3.13 -35.11 -7.48
C VAL A 852 3.19 -35.56 -6.03
N PRO A 853 3.79 -36.77 -5.72
CA PRO A 853 3.97 -37.18 -4.35
C PRO A 853 4.72 -36.16 -3.49
N GLY A 854 4.29 -35.97 -2.24
CA GLY A 854 4.82 -34.91 -1.35
C GLY A 854 6.34 -34.89 -1.20
N PRO A 855 7.04 -36.01 -1.00
CA PRO A 855 8.50 -36.06 -0.97
C PRO A 855 9.15 -35.60 -2.28
N ILE A 856 8.55 -35.96 -3.43
CA ILE A 856 9.03 -35.51 -4.76
C ILE A 856 8.85 -34.01 -4.93
N ALA A 857 7.70 -33.45 -4.47
CA ALA A 857 7.48 -32.03 -4.48
C ALA A 857 8.53 -31.26 -3.65
N GLN A 858 8.86 -31.75 -2.46
CA GLN A 858 9.87 -31.13 -1.60
C GLN A 858 11.28 -31.22 -2.19
N ALA A 859 11.68 -32.41 -2.64
CA ALA A 859 12.98 -32.64 -3.31
C ALA A 859 13.08 -31.77 -4.58
N GLY A 860 12.01 -31.72 -5.37
CA GLY A 860 11.93 -30.89 -6.57
C GLY A 860 12.09 -29.38 -6.28
N ALA A 861 11.40 -28.86 -5.27
CA ALA A 861 11.57 -27.46 -4.86
C ALA A 861 13.01 -27.15 -4.42
N LEU A 862 13.66 -28.07 -3.71
CA LEU A 862 15.05 -27.91 -3.28
C LEU A 862 16.03 -27.94 -4.47
N ILE A 863 15.84 -28.84 -5.43
CA ILE A 863 16.63 -28.89 -6.67
C ILE A 863 16.41 -27.64 -7.51
N ALA A 864 15.15 -27.22 -7.70
CA ALA A 864 14.81 -26.03 -8.48
C ALA A 864 15.43 -24.74 -7.92
N SER A 865 15.45 -24.60 -6.59
CA SER A 865 16.10 -23.47 -5.92
C SER A 865 17.62 -23.47 -6.00
N SER A 866 18.22 -24.63 -6.25
CA SER A 866 19.67 -24.85 -6.32
C SER A 866 20.20 -24.99 -7.75
N THR A 867 19.36 -24.74 -8.77
CA THR A 867 19.69 -24.97 -10.21
C THR A 867 21.00 -24.30 -10.63
N LEU A 868 21.23 -23.03 -10.22
CA LEU A 868 22.47 -22.29 -10.51
C LEU A 868 23.71 -23.03 -9.97
N TYR A 869 23.67 -23.48 -8.74
CA TYR A 869 24.81 -24.10 -8.07
C TYR A 869 25.06 -25.52 -8.61
N ILE A 870 24.00 -26.27 -8.95
CA ILE A 870 24.12 -27.55 -9.62
C ILE A 870 24.82 -27.35 -10.98
N TYR A 871 24.39 -26.35 -11.76
CA TYR A 871 24.99 -26.04 -13.05
C TYR A 871 26.47 -25.65 -12.93
N LEU A 872 26.84 -24.86 -11.93
CA LEU A 872 28.23 -24.41 -11.72
C LEU A 872 29.16 -25.56 -11.31
N THR A 873 28.67 -26.50 -10.51
CA THR A 873 29.54 -27.45 -9.78
C THR A 873 29.50 -28.89 -10.30
N HIS A 874 28.62 -29.22 -11.25
CA HIS A 874 28.42 -30.62 -11.67
C HIS A 874 29.67 -31.28 -12.25
N PHE A 875 30.53 -30.57 -12.98
CA PHE A 875 31.80 -31.14 -13.51
C PHE A 875 32.81 -31.47 -12.40
N GLN A 876 32.91 -30.66 -11.36
CA GLN A 876 33.78 -30.88 -10.23
C GLN A 876 33.34 -32.07 -9.41
N PHE A 877 32.04 -32.20 -9.15
CA PHE A 877 31.50 -33.36 -8.46
C PHE A 877 31.60 -34.63 -9.29
N GLN A 878 31.50 -34.56 -10.62
CA GLN A 878 31.82 -35.66 -11.51
C GLN A 878 33.29 -36.13 -11.33
N SER A 879 34.22 -35.16 -11.33
CA SER A 879 35.62 -35.47 -11.17
C SER A 879 35.94 -36.18 -9.84
N VAL A 880 35.23 -35.80 -8.78
CA VAL A 880 35.29 -36.44 -7.46
C VAL A 880 34.63 -37.84 -7.49
N ALA A 881 33.44 -37.93 -8.11
CA ALA A 881 32.69 -39.17 -8.21
C ALA A 881 33.49 -40.27 -8.90
N ARG A 882 34.14 -39.99 -10.02
CA ARG A 882 34.99 -40.93 -10.80
C ARG A 882 36.18 -41.44 -10.00
N ARG A 883 36.66 -40.68 -9.02
CA ARG A 883 37.75 -41.13 -8.12
C ARG A 883 37.27 -42.06 -7.01
N ILE A 884 35.97 -41.97 -6.63
CA ILE A 884 35.39 -42.79 -5.54
C ILE A 884 34.72 -44.05 -6.10
N PHE A 885 33.90 -43.86 -7.15
CA PHE A 885 33.10 -44.94 -7.71
C PHE A 885 32.75 -44.59 -9.18
N ASP A 886 33.38 -45.31 -10.12
CA ASP A 886 33.25 -45.02 -11.57
C ASP A 886 31.95 -45.61 -12.13
N GLN A 887 30.82 -45.12 -11.57
CA GLN A 887 29.48 -45.39 -12.08
C GLN A 887 28.77 -44.11 -12.51
N PRO A 888 28.24 -44.03 -13.76
CA PRO A 888 27.61 -42.83 -14.26
C PRO A 888 26.46 -42.33 -13.41
N ALA A 889 25.59 -43.21 -12.92
CA ALA A 889 24.47 -42.84 -12.06
C ALA A 889 24.91 -42.19 -10.74
N PHE A 890 26.01 -42.67 -10.15
CA PHE A 890 26.61 -42.10 -8.95
C PHE A 890 27.14 -40.69 -9.20
N SER A 891 27.73 -40.44 -10.36
CA SER A 891 28.21 -39.12 -10.76
C SER A 891 27.05 -38.11 -10.87
N VAL A 892 25.89 -38.49 -11.44
CA VAL A 892 24.70 -37.64 -11.52
C VAL A 892 24.16 -37.32 -10.13
N ILE A 893 24.00 -38.33 -9.29
CA ILE A 893 23.48 -38.15 -7.93
C ILE A 893 24.40 -37.22 -7.13
N LEU A 894 25.70 -37.47 -7.17
CA LEU A 894 26.69 -36.66 -6.44
C LEU A 894 26.73 -35.21 -6.96
N ALA A 895 26.59 -34.98 -8.27
CA ALA A 895 26.53 -33.65 -8.86
C ALA A 895 25.30 -32.87 -8.40
N ILE A 896 24.13 -33.50 -8.38
CA ILE A 896 22.89 -32.89 -7.91
C ILE A 896 22.94 -32.60 -6.42
N VAL A 897 23.26 -33.58 -5.60
CA VAL A 897 23.32 -33.44 -4.14
C VAL A 897 24.40 -32.44 -3.73
N GLY A 898 25.57 -32.52 -4.35
CA GLY A 898 26.68 -31.61 -4.11
C GLY A 898 26.32 -30.16 -4.46
N GLY A 899 25.69 -29.94 -5.60
CA GLY A 899 25.21 -28.61 -6.00
C GLY A 899 24.13 -28.04 -5.08
N VAL A 900 23.24 -28.89 -4.57
CA VAL A 900 22.25 -28.51 -3.56
C VAL A 900 22.93 -28.10 -2.24
N VAL A 901 23.93 -28.85 -1.78
CA VAL A 901 24.68 -28.51 -0.56
C VAL A 901 25.44 -27.20 -0.74
N VAL A 902 26.10 -26.99 -1.88
CA VAL A 902 26.79 -25.72 -2.19
C VAL A 902 25.80 -24.55 -2.18
N GLY A 903 24.64 -24.70 -2.79
CA GLY A 903 23.59 -23.66 -2.80
C GLY A 903 23.10 -23.35 -1.39
N TYR A 904 22.89 -24.35 -0.56
CA TYR A 904 22.50 -24.17 0.84
C TYR A 904 23.57 -23.41 1.65
N CYS A 905 24.82 -23.84 1.54
CA CYS A 905 25.95 -23.18 2.21
C CYS A 905 26.13 -21.76 1.76
N TRP A 906 26.03 -21.48 0.45
CA TRP A 906 26.13 -20.14 -0.11
C TRP A 906 25.04 -19.20 0.45
N ASN A 907 23.79 -19.64 0.44
CA ASN A 907 22.69 -18.84 0.99
C ASN A 907 22.89 -18.52 2.47
N LYS A 908 23.42 -19.45 3.25
CA LYS A 908 23.82 -19.21 4.65
C LYS A 908 24.92 -18.17 4.79
N VAL A 909 25.97 -18.26 3.96
CA VAL A 909 27.06 -17.28 3.95
C VAL A 909 26.55 -15.89 3.60
N VAL A 910 25.74 -15.78 2.56
CA VAL A 910 25.13 -14.49 2.15
C VAL A 910 24.30 -13.89 3.28
N GLN A 911 23.48 -14.69 3.96
CA GLN A 911 22.71 -14.22 5.12
C GLN A 911 23.61 -13.70 6.24
N ILE A 912 24.70 -14.41 6.56
CA ILE A 912 25.66 -14.00 7.60
C ILE A 912 26.38 -12.71 7.21
N VAL A 913 26.80 -12.60 5.94
CA VAL A 913 27.50 -11.40 5.42
C VAL A 913 26.56 -10.19 5.46
N LEU A 914 25.31 -10.34 5.01
CA LEU A 914 24.32 -9.28 5.06
C LEU A 914 24.01 -8.85 6.50
N MET A 915 23.87 -9.81 7.44
CA MET A 915 23.68 -9.48 8.85
C MET A 915 24.89 -8.76 9.46
N ARG A 916 26.12 -9.16 9.10
CA ARG A 916 27.35 -8.49 9.57
C ARG A 916 27.51 -7.11 8.93
N TRP A 917 27.22 -6.96 7.64
CA TRP A 917 27.28 -5.68 6.97
C TRP A 917 26.28 -4.69 7.57
N ASN A 918 25.02 -5.10 7.77
CA ASN A 918 24.02 -4.28 8.44
C ASN A 918 24.46 -3.88 9.86
N ARG A 919 25.11 -4.80 10.62
CA ARG A 919 25.68 -4.49 11.94
C ARG A 919 26.87 -3.52 11.88
N SER A 920 27.73 -3.64 10.87
CA SER A 920 28.89 -2.73 10.73
C SER A 920 28.49 -1.37 10.23
N ARG A 921 27.45 -1.26 9.42
CA ARG A 921 26.88 0.02 8.96
C ARG A 921 26.22 0.76 10.12
N ASN A 922 25.54 0.04 11.01
CA ASN A 922 25.01 0.60 12.24
C ASN A 922 26.10 1.06 13.23
N LYS A 923 27.27 0.38 13.30
CA LYS A 923 28.38 0.82 14.15
C LYS A 923 29.09 2.06 13.60
N ARG A 924 29.27 2.21 12.29
CA ARG A 924 29.88 3.43 11.71
C ARG A 924 29.00 4.66 11.76
N GLY A 925 27.69 4.53 11.95
CA GLY A 925 26.78 5.63 12.23
C GLY A 925 26.85 6.13 13.69
N VAL A 926 27.42 5.35 14.61
CA VAL A 926 27.54 5.69 16.04
C VAL A 926 28.92 6.27 16.39
N GLU A 927 29.99 6.02 15.61
CA GLU A 927 31.33 6.51 15.87
C GLU A 927 31.64 7.90 15.24
N ALA A 928 30.70 8.53 14.55
CA ALA A 928 30.90 9.83 13.89
C ALA A 928 30.39 11.03 14.73
N VAL A 929 30.15 10.86 16.02
CA VAL A 929 29.81 11.98 16.92
C VAL A 929 30.67 11.85 18.18
N GLU A 930 31.95 12.23 18.11
CA GLU A 930 32.69 12.74 19.27
C GLU A 930 32.61 14.27 19.29
N PRO A 931 32.34 14.89 20.42
CA PRO A 931 32.26 16.34 20.52
C PRO A 931 33.67 16.92 20.50
N VAL A 932 33.92 17.80 19.53
CA VAL A 932 35.04 18.73 19.61
C VAL A 932 34.67 19.79 20.66
N ALA A 933 35.49 19.87 21.69
CA ALA A 933 35.41 20.78 22.82
C ALA A 933 35.45 22.26 22.42
#